data_8f9c9ae23ef8f9705be82273bedf0aed
#
_entry.id   8f9c9ae23ef8f9705be82273bedf0aed
#
_cell.length_a   1.000
_cell.length_b   1.000
_cell.length_c   1.000
_cell.angle_alpha   90.00
_cell.angle_beta   90.00
_cell.angle_gamma   90.00
#
_symmetry.space_group_name_H-M   'P 1'
#
loop_
_entity.id
_entity.type
_entity.pdbx_description
1 polymer ?
#
loop_
_entity_poly.entity_id
_entity_poly.type
_entity_poly.pdbx_seq_one_letter_code
_entity_poly.pdbx_strand_id
1 'polypeptide(L)'
;MNEIDKSVDIGFLRILDVIKKVTTPKGGIEILRTLIDFTPKIENALNLATKSHKGQYRKSGEPYIVHPICVASLVAFCGGDEAMVCAALLHDVVEDTPCKIETIEQEFGQDVANLVDALTKITEIRKEELGVSAQDPRMVVSALTFRKILISAIQDPRALVVKISDRLHNMLTLDALPHDKQVRISKETLAVYAPIASRLGMSSIKNELEDKSFYYIYPEEYKNIKEYLHKNKQSLLLKLNAFASKLEKKLFDSGFSYSDFKLVTRVKRPYSIYLKMQRKGAVNIDEILDLLAIRILLKNPIDCYKVLGIIHLNFKPIVSRFKDYIALPKENGYKTIHTTIFDESSVYEVQIRTFDMHMGAEYGNSAHWKYKAGGVDNEDHHEGMRWLQNFKYHDSDLKNDPKEFYELAKNDLYREDIVVFSPHGDTYTLPVGAIALDFAYMVHSDLGDKATDAYINSKKALLNQELRSGDVVKIIKGDKIIPRFIWMDQLKTSKAKNHLRIQRRNRLKEIDTKSMINILATFFGRSVFEDVDLKDYKNFEEKLTDCGVETTLTEAMKSFENLAKLTEEIENKVFSLKEDAILEYQEMSLWTRGLRYLGFKTSVLNFLTPNRQWQCKELEHFSVCSSNALEIKQVLLNDCCYPKYGDEIIAIVTDLKDPKAVAHHKFCKKAMAEVDAKVPMVYIEWHKRDRTIYKMMFYLGEKKSVLASLLTFLNRNECNIVGVSYLGYKDKYSSHCEVSFEIATDKADWIRALINRKYQDRIVELSSLDDAYES
;
A
#
# COMPACT_ATOMS: atom_id res chain seq x y z
N MET A 1 -3.18 21.02 43.89
CA MET A 1 -2.36 19.94 43.33
C MET A 1 -1.57 20.52 42.18
N ASN A 2 -0.26 20.70 42.35
CA ASN A 2 0.58 21.50 41.45
C ASN A 2 0.71 20.86 40.07
N GLU A 3 0.27 21.56 39.04
CA GLU A 3 0.07 21.13 37.66
C GLU A 3 1.31 20.96 36.80
N ILE A 4 2.52 21.04 37.32
CA ILE A 4 3.73 21.20 36.50
C ILE A 4 4.70 20.01 36.52
N ASP A 5 4.42 18.94 37.24
CA ASP A 5 5.42 17.88 37.44
C ASP A 5 5.08 16.53 36.79
N LYS A 6 4.60 16.54 35.58
CA LYS A 6 4.46 15.33 34.76
C LYS A 6 5.34 15.46 33.52
N SER A 7 6.53 14.87 33.52
CA SER A 7 7.17 14.57 32.26
C SER A 7 6.21 13.67 31.49
N VAL A 8 5.72 14.11 30.35
CA VAL A 8 4.64 13.48 29.60
C VAL A 8 4.97 12.02 29.27
N ASP A 9 6.23 11.72 28.88
CA ASP A 9 6.69 10.34 28.61
C ASP A 9 6.64 9.45 29.87
N ILE A 10 6.98 9.99 31.05
CA ILE A 10 6.91 9.26 32.33
C ILE A 10 5.46 9.03 32.74
N GLY A 11 4.57 9.98 32.43
CA GLY A 11 3.14 9.86 32.69
C GLY A 11 2.49 8.72 31.92
N PHE A 12 2.82 8.58 30.62
CA PHE A 12 2.29 7.50 29.79
C PHE A 12 2.78 6.12 30.25
N LEU A 13 4.06 5.94 30.50
CA LEU A 13 4.60 4.67 30.99
C LEU A 13 4.01 4.30 32.35
N ARG A 14 3.81 5.28 33.25
CA ARG A 14 3.17 5.05 34.56
C ARG A 14 1.71 4.56 34.39
N ILE A 15 0.93 5.20 33.52
CA ILE A 15 -0.45 4.75 33.30
C ILE A 15 -0.50 3.35 32.70
N LEU A 16 0.41 3.01 31.79
CA LEU A 16 0.51 1.64 31.24
C LEU A 16 0.88 0.61 32.32
N ASP A 17 1.82 0.94 33.20
CA ASP A 17 2.21 0.06 34.29
C ASP A 17 1.06 -0.16 35.30
N VAL A 18 0.23 0.86 35.53
CA VAL A 18 -0.97 0.77 36.37
C VAL A 18 -2.03 -0.06 35.67
N ILE A 19 -2.35 0.24 34.41
CA ILE A 19 -3.34 -0.49 33.60
C ILE A 19 -2.99 -1.97 33.49
N LYS A 20 -1.73 -2.31 33.26
CA LYS A 20 -1.28 -3.71 33.18
C LYS A 20 -1.53 -4.52 34.47
N LYS A 21 -1.63 -3.85 35.62
CA LYS A 21 -1.86 -4.49 36.93
C LYS A 21 -3.34 -4.54 37.33
N VAL A 22 -4.23 -3.96 36.53
CA VAL A 22 -5.67 -3.96 36.82
C VAL A 22 -6.25 -5.33 36.52
N THR A 23 -6.77 -5.97 37.56
CA THR A 23 -7.43 -7.28 37.48
C THR A 23 -8.88 -7.23 37.94
N THR A 24 -9.33 -6.09 38.48
CA THR A 24 -10.69 -5.90 39.00
C THR A 24 -11.40 -4.72 38.36
N PRO A 25 -12.72 -4.80 38.14
CA PRO A 25 -13.47 -3.67 37.58
C PRO A 25 -13.37 -2.39 38.44
N LYS A 26 -13.38 -2.54 39.78
CA LYS A 26 -13.26 -1.41 40.71
C LYS A 26 -11.95 -0.63 40.49
N GLY A 27 -10.82 -1.34 40.43
CA GLY A 27 -9.53 -0.70 40.21
C GLY A 27 -9.44 0.02 38.85
N GLY A 28 -10.04 -0.57 37.79
CA GLY A 28 -10.12 0.09 36.49
C GLY A 28 -11.00 1.35 36.50
N ILE A 29 -12.14 1.32 37.17
CA ILE A 29 -13.05 2.47 37.30
C ILE A 29 -12.37 3.61 38.09
N GLU A 30 -11.63 3.31 39.14
CA GLU A 30 -10.88 4.31 39.89
C GLU A 30 -9.86 5.04 38.97
N ILE A 31 -9.15 4.33 38.14
CA ILE A 31 -8.23 4.93 37.16
C ILE A 31 -8.99 5.81 36.18
N LEU A 32 -10.06 5.30 35.56
CA LEU A 32 -10.86 6.06 34.59
C LEU A 32 -11.39 7.37 35.19
N ARG A 33 -11.87 7.34 36.44
CA ARG A 33 -12.32 8.54 37.19
C ARG A 33 -11.21 9.59 37.41
N THR A 34 -9.94 9.19 37.42
CA THR A 34 -8.84 10.17 37.51
C THR A 34 -8.52 10.86 36.19
N LEU A 35 -8.99 10.31 35.07
CA LEU A 35 -8.64 10.74 33.71
C LEU A 35 -9.73 11.59 33.03
N ILE A 36 -11.01 11.33 33.40
CA ILE A 36 -12.16 12.03 32.82
C ILE A 36 -13.25 12.20 33.88
N ASP A 37 -14.00 13.30 33.77
CA ASP A 37 -15.17 13.55 34.60
C ASP A 37 -16.30 12.56 34.21
N PHE A 38 -16.86 11.87 35.20
CA PHE A 38 -17.92 10.89 34.97
C PHE A 38 -19.26 11.62 34.78
N THR A 39 -19.67 11.71 33.54
CA THR A 39 -21.03 12.17 33.20
C THR A 39 -22.05 11.04 33.37
N PRO A 40 -23.34 11.34 33.45
CA PRO A 40 -24.38 10.31 33.45
C PRO A 40 -24.33 9.36 32.27
N LYS A 41 -23.86 9.86 31.11
CA LYS A 41 -23.71 9.10 29.88
C LYS A 41 -22.60 8.05 29.98
N ILE A 42 -21.43 8.42 30.53
CA ILE A 42 -20.33 7.49 30.80
C ILE A 42 -20.72 6.45 31.83
N GLU A 43 -21.45 6.86 32.88
CA GLU A 43 -21.92 5.96 33.91
C GLU A 43 -22.93 4.93 33.38
N ASN A 44 -23.85 5.34 32.52
CA ASN A 44 -24.80 4.45 31.83
C ASN A 44 -24.06 3.49 30.86
N ALA A 45 -23.05 3.96 30.10
CA ALA A 45 -22.24 3.12 29.23
C ALA A 45 -21.48 2.04 30.01
N LEU A 46 -20.89 2.40 31.15
CA LEU A 46 -20.23 1.47 32.05
C LEU A 46 -21.21 0.42 32.63
N ASN A 47 -22.39 0.84 33.03
CA ASN A 47 -23.41 -0.03 33.56
C ASN A 47 -23.92 -1.02 32.50
N LEU A 48 -24.18 -0.56 31.27
CA LEU A 48 -24.60 -1.42 30.16
C LEU A 48 -23.48 -2.43 29.81
N ALA A 49 -22.24 -1.98 29.66
CA ALA A 49 -21.10 -2.86 29.37
C ALA A 49 -20.91 -3.91 30.50
N THR A 50 -21.01 -3.51 31.77
CA THR A 50 -20.90 -4.42 32.93
C THR A 50 -22.00 -5.47 32.95
N LYS A 51 -23.23 -5.08 32.63
CA LYS A 51 -24.39 -5.99 32.55
C LYS A 51 -24.23 -6.97 31.38
N SER A 52 -23.80 -6.48 30.21
CA SER A 52 -23.68 -7.26 28.98
C SER A 52 -22.58 -8.31 29.07
N HIS A 53 -21.42 -7.99 29.66
CA HIS A 53 -20.30 -8.91 29.86
C HIS A 53 -20.35 -9.71 31.19
N LYS A 54 -21.48 -9.74 31.87
CA LYS A 54 -21.60 -10.46 33.12
C LYS A 54 -21.38 -11.96 32.93
N GLY A 55 -20.39 -12.51 33.69
CA GLY A 55 -20.05 -13.94 33.64
C GLY A 55 -19.02 -14.29 32.54
N GLN A 56 -18.59 -13.32 31.75
CA GLN A 56 -17.47 -13.51 30.79
C GLN A 56 -16.12 -13.22 31.46
N TYR A 57 -15.10 -14.00 31.08
CA TYR A 57 -13.73 -13.88 31.59
C TYR A 57 -12.72 -13.88 30.46
N ARG A 58 -11.65 -13.14 30.60
CA ARG A 58 -10.51 -13.18 29.70
C ARG A 58 -9.67 -14.43 29.92
N LYS A 59 -8.79 -14.76 28.97
CA LYS A 59 -7.84 -15.89 29.11
C LYS A 59 -6.81 -15.70 30.22
N SER A 60 -6.55 -14.47 30.61
CA SER A 60 -5.75 -14.06 31.76
C SER A 60 -6.46 -14.24 33.10
N GLY A 61 -7.78 -14.55 33.10
CA GLY A 61 -8.55 -14.91 34.29
C GLY A 61 -9.38 -13.78 34.90
N GLU A 62 -9.18 -12.51 34.51
CA GLU A 62 -9.96 -11.38 35.01
C GLU A 62 -11.33 -11.30 34.32
N PRO A 63 -12.35 -10.67 34.97
CA PRO A 63 -13.65 -10.38 34.37
C PRO A 63 -13.47 -9.59 33.06
N TYR A 64 -14.20 -9.96 31.99
CA TYR A 64 -14.04 -9.36 30.67
C TYR A 64 -14.19 -7.83 30.67
N ILE A 65 -15.08 -7.28 31.47
CA ILE A 65 -15.36 -5.83 31.60
C ILE A 65 -14.11 -5.00 31.97
N VAL A 66 -13.07 -5.61 32.55
CA VAL A 66 -11.80 -4.93 32.87
C VAL A 66 -11.17 -4.40 31.58
N HIS A 67 -11.28 -5.15 30.48
CA HIS A 67 -10.75 -4.75 29.20
C HIS A 67 -11.35 -3.44 28.64
N PRO A 68 -12.67 -3.33 28.43
CA PRO A 68 -13.28 -2.08 27.97
C PRO A 68 -12.97 -0.88 28.88
N ILE A 69 -12.93 -1.09 30.21
CA ILE A 69 -12.57 -0.03 31.17
C ILE A 69 -11.13 0.44 30.95
N CYS A 70 -10.19 -0.48 30.76
CA CYS A 70 -8.79 -0.15 30.48
C CYS A 70 -8.61 0.54 29.12
N VAL A 71 -9.35 0.10 28.08
CA VAL A 71 -9.37 0.76 26.76
C VAL A 71 -9.92 2.18 26.89
N ALA A 72 -11.04 2.37 27.59
CA ALA A 72 -11.62 3.68 27.87
C ALA A 72 -10.64 4.60 28.63
N SER A 73 -9.87 4.03 29.60
CA SER A 73 -8.83 4.77 30.31
C SER A 73 -7.68 5.22 29.39
N LEU A 74 -7.25 4.38 28.44
CA LEU A 74 -6.26 4.77 27.44
C LEU A 74 -6.78 5.86 26.51
N VAL A 75 -8.02 5.76 26.04
CA VAL A 75 -8.69 6.76 25.21
C VAL A 75 -8.79 8.10 25.96
N ALA A 76 -9.27 8.09 27.19
CA ALA A 76 -9.35 9.29 28.05
C ALA A 76 -8.00 9.93 28.31
N PHE A 77 -6.97 9.12 28.57
CA PHE A 77 -5.58 9.59 28.74
C PHE A 77 -5.04 10.28 27.50
N CYS A 78 -5.35 9.75 26.32
CA CYS A 78 -4.98 10.35 25.03
C CYS A 78 -5.78 11.61 24.66
N GLY A 79 -6.77 12.00 25.49
CA GLY A 79 -7.59 13.19 25.27
C GLY A 79 -8.86 12.95 24.45
N GLY A 80 -9.34 11.69 24.41
CA GLY A 80 -10.65 11.35 23.83
C GLY A 80 -11.80 12.04 24.54
N ASP A 81 -12.83 12.41 23.78
CA ASP A 81 -14.05 13.03 24.27
C ASP A 81 -15.01 12.01 24.94
N GLU A 82 -16.15 12.50 25.44
CA GLU A 82 -17.17 11.67 26.08
C GLU A 82 -17.68 10.55 25.16
N ALA A 83 -17.92 10.86 23.89
CA ALA A 83 -18.43 9.89 22.92
C ALA A 83 -17.41 8.76 22.65
N MET A 84 -16.13 9.11 22.54
CA MET A 84 -15.05 8.12 22.38
C MET A 84 -14.89 7.23 23.60
N VAL A 85 -15.01 7.77 24.82
CA VAL A 85 -14.93 7.00 26.06
C VAL A 85 -16.14 6.06 26.19
N CYS A 86 -17.35 6.54 25.87
CA CYS A 86 -18.54 5.69 25.80
C CYS A 86 -18.37 4.57 24.75
N ALA A 87 -17.91 4.91 23.55
CA ALA A 87 -17.65 3.93 22.50
C ALA A 87 -16.58 2.92 22.92
N ALA A 88 -15.53 3.34 23.64
CA ALA A 88 -14.51 2.45 24.18
C ALA A 88 -15.06 1.49 25.25
N LEU A 89 -16.01 1.92 26.08
CA LEU A 89 -16.69 1.05 27.04
C LEU A 89 -17.63 0.04 26.35
N LEU A 90 -18.20 0.40 25.20
CA LEU A 90 -19.25 -0.36 24.50
C LEU A 90 -18.73 -1.12 23.26
N HIS A 91 -17.46 -1.03 22.90
CA HIS A 91 -16.94 -1.51 21.61
C HIS A 91 -17.12 -3.00 21.35
N ASP A 92 -17.05 -3.83 22.41
CA ASP A 92 -17.24 -5.28 22.32
C ASP A 92 -18.68 -5.71 22.67
N VAL A 93 -19.56 -4.78 23.13
CA VAL A 93 -20.90 -5.12 23.57
C VAL A 93 -21.76 -5.61 22.41
N VAL A 94 -21.70 -4.96 21.25
CA VAL A 94 -22.45 -5.39 20.05
C VAL A 94 -21.86 -6.65 19.43
N GLU A 95 -20.55 -6.84 19.53
CA GLU A 95 -19.83 -7.96 18.90
C GLU A 95 -19.97 -9.26 19.70
N ASP A 96 -19.82 -9.19 21.03
CA ASP A 96 -19.66 -10.35 21.90
C ASP A 96 -20.89 -10.64 22.77
N THR A 97 -21.99 -9.85 22.62
CA THR A 97 -23.22 -10.01 23.42
C THR A 97 -24.47 -9.86 22.53
N PRO A 98 -25.67 -10.25 23.02
CA PRO A 98 -26.91 -10.09 22.27
C PRO A 98 -27.40 -8.64 22.08
N CYS A 99 -26.66 -7.65 22.59
CA CYS A 99 -27.04 -6.24 22.49
C CYS A 99 -26.92 -5.77 21.02
N LYS A 100 -27.95 -5.07 20.54
CA LYS A 100 -28.01 -4.55 19.19
C LYS A 100 -27.59 -3.08 19.13
N ILE A 101 -27.10 -2.64 17.94
CA ILE A 101 -26.66 -1.26 17.74
C ILE A 101 -27.81 -0.24 17.94
N GLU A 102 -29.04 -0.61 17.62
CA GLU A 102 -30.24 0.23 17.83
C GLU A 102 -30.45 0.57 19.31
N THR A 103 -30.10 -0.32 20.22
CA THR A 103 -30.16 -0.07 21.67
C THR A 103 -29.13 0.99 22.08
N ILE A 104 -27.93 0.92 21.51
CA ILE A 104 -26.89 1.91 21.77
C ILE A 104 -27.29 3.28 21.21
N GLU A 105 -27.89 3.31 20.01
CA GLU A 105 -28.38 4.56 19.41
C GLU A 105 -29.47 5.22 20.29
N GLN A 106 -30.43 4.44 20.81
CA GLN A 106 -31.51 4.94 21.66
C GLN A 106 -31.00 5.47 23.00
N GLU A 107 -30.04 4.79 23.64
CA GLU A 107 -29.54 5.15 24.97
C GLU A 107 -28.43 6.21 24.96
N PHE A 108 -27.56 6.22 23.92
CA PHE A 108 -26.37 7.04 23.88
C PHE A 108 -26.31 8.03 22.70
N GLY A 109 -27.29 7.96 21.79
CA GLY A 109 -27.40 8.82 20.62
C GLY A 109 -26.54 8.37 19.44
N GLN A 110 -26.81 8.98 18.28
CA GLN A 110 -26.26 8.61 16.99
C GLN A 110 -24.71 8.66 16.94
N ASP A 111 -24.10 9.62 17.62
CA ASP A 111 -22.65 9.81 17.59
C ASP A 111 -21.90 8.61 18.21
N VAL A 112 -22.33 8.14 19.37
CA VAL A 112 -21.76 6.95 20.02
C VAL A 112 -22.08 5.69 19.21
N ALA A 113 -23.31 5.57 18.69
CA ALA A 113 -23.73 4.42 17.90
C ALA A 113 -22.88 4.30 16.60
N ASN A 114 -22.63 5.41 15.90
CA ASN A 114 -21.78 5.42 14.71
C ASN A 114 -20.35 4.96 15.02
N LEU A 115 -19.77 5.40 16.13
CA LEU A 115 -18.44 4.97 16.56
C LEU A 115 -18.41 3.46 16.87
N VAL A 116 -19.39 2.94 17.61
CA VAL A 116 -19.47 1.51 17.95
C VAL A 116 -19.70 0.66 16.71
N ASP A 117 -20.60 1.08 15.81
CA ASP A 117 -20.85 0.40 14.52
C ASP A 117 -19.58 0.34 13.65
N ALA A 118 -18.83 1.44 13.57
CA ALA A 118 -17.56 1.47 12.87
C ALA A 118 -16.55 0.48 13.44
N LEU A 119 -16.47 0.33 14.76
CA LEU A 119 -15.60 -0.60 15.46
C LEU A 119 -16.02 -2.07 15.23
N THR A 120 -17.32 -2.36 15.28
CA THR A 120 -17.90 -3.70 15.05
C THR A 120 -17.68 -4.16 13.61
N LYS A 121 -17.93 -3.31 12.61
CA LYS A 121 -17.71 -3.62 11.18
C LYS A 121 -16.27 -4.00 10.85
N ILE A 122 -15.30 -3.46 11.57
CA ILE A 122 -13.88 -3.86 11.44
C ILE A 122 -13.70 -5.36 11.76
N THR A 123 -14.50 -5.92 12.63
CA THR A 123 -14.33 -7.28 13.18
C THR A 123 -15.20 -8.33 12.49
N GLU A 124 -16.45 -8.00 12.10
CA GLU A 124 -17.43 -8.96 11.55
C GLU A 124 -16.99 -9.64 10.25
N ILE A 125 -16.38 -8.91 9.31
CA ILE A 125 -16.02 -9.45 8.01
C ILE A 125 -14.85 -10.47 8.09
N ARG A 126 -14.17 -10.59 9.25
CA ARG A 126 -13.17 -11.63 9.50
C ARG A 126 -13.70 -13.07 9.38
N LYS A 127 -15.00 -13.28 9.61
CA LYS A 127 -15.60 -14.62 9.63
C LYS A 127 -16.09 -15.09 8.26
N GLU A 128 -16.54 -14.17 7.41
CA GLU A 128 -17.19 -14.50 6.13
C GLU A 128 -16.18 -14.67 4.95
N GLU A 129 -15.04 -13.99 4.95
CA GLU A 129 -14.09 -13.99 3.83
C GLU A 129 -13.02 -15.09 3.89
N LEU A 130 -12.99 -15.93 4.90
CA LEU A 130 -12.02 -17.03 5.05
C LEU A 130 -12.21 -18.22 4.09
N GLY A 131 -13.20 -18.15 3.20
CA GLY A 131 -13.55 -19.21 2.24
C GLY A 131 -12.79 -19.18 0.90
N VAL A 132 -11.93 -18.19 0.63
CA VAL A 132 -11.28 -18.03 -0.66
C VAL A 132 -9.90 -18.69 -0.69
N SER A 133 -9.71 -19.60 -1.62
CA SER A 133 -8.45 -20.26 -1.99
C SER A 133 -7.41 -19.22 -2.43
N ALA A 134 -6.48 -18.85 -1.56
CA ALA A 134 -5.36 -17.97 -1.87
C ALA A 134 -4.03 -18.61 -1.48
N GLN A 135 -2.99 -18.35 -2.25
CA GLN A 135 -1.63 -18.91 -2.07
C GLN A 135 -0.98 -18.51 -0.73
N ASP A 136 -1.41 -17.42 -0.08
CA ASP A 136 -1.07 -17.09 1.31
C ASP A 136 -2.28 -16.48 2.07
N PRO A 137 -3.10 -17.33 2.74
CA PRO A 137 -4.28 -16.88 3.47
C PRO A 137 -3.99 -15.84 4.56
N ARG A 138 -2.76 -15.80 5.08
CA ARG A 138 -2.37 -14.91 6.20
C ARG A 138 -2.18 -13.46 5.74
N MET A 139 -1.61 -13.28 4.55
CA MET A 139 -1.40 -11.95 3.98
C MET A 139 -2.72 -11.31 3.54
N VAL A 140 -3.63 -12.09 2.98
CA VAL A 140 -4.97 -11.65 2.58
C VAL A 140 -5.78 -11.19 3.79
N VAL A 141 -5.74 -11.93 4.91
CA VAL A 141 -6.44 -11.53 6.16
C VAL A 141 -5.92 -10.20 6.71
N SER A 142 -4.60 -9.99 6.69
CA SER A 142 -4.01 -8.71 7.13
C SER A 142 -4.39 -7.56 6.20
N ALA A 143 -4.43 -7.81 4.90
CA ALA A 143 -4.84 -6.84 3.88
C ALA A 143 -6.32 -6.42 4.04
N LEU A 144 -7.19 -7.37 4.24
CA LEU A 144 -8.62 -7.12 4.47
C LEU A 144 -8.85 -6.36 5.78
N THR A 145 -8.21 -6.78 6.86
CA THR A 145 -8.29 -6.06 8.15
C THR A 145 -7.83 -4.62 8.00
N PHE A 146 -6.72 -4.40 7.32
CA PHE A 146 -6.18 -3.08 7.08
C PHE A 146 -7.11 -2.19 6.26
N ARG A 147 -7.65 -2.71 5.15
CA ARG A 147 -8.63 -1.99 4.32
C ARG A 147 -9.85 -1.54 5.11
N LYS A 148 -10.39 -2.42 5.95
CA LYS A 148 -11.57 -2.12 6.77
C LYS A 148 -11.31 -1.03 7.79
N ILE A 149 -10.17 -1.13 8.48
CA ILE A 149 -9.74 -0.09 9.43
C ILE A 149 -9.70 1.28 8.74
N LEU A 150 -9.15 1.34 7.52
CA LEU A 150 -9.09 2.60 6.77
C LEU A 150 -10.45 3.09 6.28
N ILE A 151 -11.33 2.21 5.80
CA ILE A 151 -12.68 2.59 5.35
C ILE A 151 -13.51 3.12 6.51
N SER A 152 -13.48 2.46 7.68
CA SER A 152 -14.17 2.95 8.89
C SER A 152 -13.60 4.29 9.34
N ALA A 153 -12.28 4.48 9.22
CA ALA A 153 -11.61 5.72 9.56
C ALA A 153 -11.97 6.91 8.65
N ILE A 154 -12.30 6.64 7.39
CA ILE A 154 -12.78 7.67 6.45
C ILE A 154 -14.14 8.22 6.90
N GLN A 155 -14.96 7.39 7.55
CA GLN A 155 -16.25 7.80 8.10
C GLN A 155 -16.07 8.59 9.40
N ASP A 156 -15.32 8.04 10.35
CA ASP A 156 -14.99 8.69 11.63
C ASP A 156 -13.59 8.29 12.12
N PRO A 157 -12.60 9.21 12.03
CA PRO A 157 -11.23 8.91 12.48
C PRO A 157 -11.09 8.65 13.97
N ARG A 158 -12.08 9.04 14.81
CA ARG A 158 -12.09 8.75 16.26
C ARG A 158 -12.11 7.25 16.53
N ALA A 159 -12.78 6.47 15.66
CA ALA A 159 -12.80 5.00 15.76
C ALA A 159 -11.37 4.39 15.71
N LEU A 160 -10.43 4.99 14.95
CA LEU A 160 -9.04 4.54 14.96
C LEU A 160 -8.36 4.66 16.32
N VAL A 161 -8.61 5.76 17.03
CA VAL A 161 -8.00 5.98 18.34
C VAL A 161 -8.47 4.93 19.34
N VAL A 162 -9.77 4.62 19.31
CA VAL A 162 -10.34 3.53 20.15
C VAL A 162 -9.73 2.19 19.76
N LYS A 163 -9.65 1.87 18.46
CA LYS A 163 -9.12 0.59 17.98
C LYS A 163 -7.62 0.40 18.24
N ILE A 164 -6.83 1.48 18.17
CA ILE A 164 -5.41 1.45 18.52
C ILE A 164 -5.24 1.28 20.04
N SER A 165 -6.09 1.90 20.85
CA SER A 165 -6.09 1.74 22.31
C SER A 165 -6.50 0.32 22.72
N ASP A 166 -7.51 -0.28 22.06
CA ASP A 166 -7.87 -1.69 22.19
C ASP A 166 -6.67 -2.60 21.84
N ARG A 167 -6.04 -2.39 20.69
CA ARG A 167 -4.86 -3.16 20.31
C ARG A 167 -3.70 -3.02 21.30
N LEU A 168 -3.47 -1.83 21.83
CA LEU A 168 -2.45 -1.61 22.86
C LEU A 168 -2.75 -2.42 24.12
N HIS A 169 -3.98 -2.39 24.64
CA HIS A 169 -4.36 -3.18 25.80
C HIS A 169 -4.23 -4.69 25.52
N ASN A 170 -4.62 -5.16 24.35
CA ASN A 170 -4.42 -6.55 23.95
C ASN A 170 -2.91 -6.93 23.90
N MET A 171 -2.03 -6.03 23.48
CA MET A 171 -0.59 -6.24 23.51
C MET A 171 0.00 -6.22 24.94
N LEU A 172 -0.61 -5.51 25.88
CA LEU A 172 -0.21 -5.51 27.30
C LEU A 172 -0.50 -6.84 28.00
N THR A 173 -1.51 -7.58 27.56
CA THR A 173 -1.97 -8.86 28.14
C THR A 173 -1.66 -10.06 27.24
N LEU A 174 -0.78 -9.90 26.24
CA LEU A 174 -0.51 -10.89 25.20
C LEU A 174 0.21 -12.14 25.72
N ASP A 175 0.90 -12.03 26.86
CA ASP A 175 1.58 -13.12 27.56
C ASP A 175 0.64 -14.26 27.99
N ALA A 176 -0.65 -14.00 28.17
CA ALA A 176 -1.66 -15.02 28.46
C ALA A 176 -2.02 -15.93 27.26
N LEU A 177 -1.51 -15.67 26.06
CA LEU A 177 -1.83 -16.43 24.85
C LEU A 177 -0.69 -17.41 24.46
N PRO A 178 -0.99 -18.50 23.73
CA PRO A 178 0.03 -19.38 23.17
C PRO A 178 1.00 -18.64 22.21
N HIS A 179 2.23 -19.11 22.14
CA HIS A 179 3.34 -18.44 21.43
C HIS A 179 3.05 -18.18 19.92
N ASP A 180 2.43 -19.13 19.23
CA ASP A 180 2.01 -18.98 17.83
C ASP A 180 1.07 -17.79 17.62
N LYS A 181 0.11 -17.60 18.56
CA LYS A 181 -0.81 -16.46 18.56
C LYS A 181 -0.11 -15.15 18.93
N GLN A 182 0.83 -15.20 19.90
CA GLN A 182 1.63 -14.02 20.27
C GLN A 182 2.41 -13.48 19.06
N VAL A 183 3.10 -14.35 18.32
CA VAL A 183 3.88 -13.97 17.13
C VAL A 183 2.95 -13.43 16.03
N ARG A 184 1.80 -14.10 15.77
CA ARG A 184 0.86 -13.67 14.75
C ARG A 184 0.28 -12.28 15.04
N ILE A 185 -0.21 -12.06 16.27
CA ILE A 185 -0.80 -10.78 16.67
C ILE A 185 0.26 -9.67 16.63
N SER A 186 1.50 -9.98 17.04
CA SER A 186 2.62 -9.03 16.98
C SER A 186 3.00 -8.65 15.55
N LYS A 187 3.03 -9.60 14.61
CA LYS A 187 3.25 -9.31 13.19
C LYS A 187 2.16 -8.41 12.61
N GLU A 188 0.90 -8.71 12.88
CA GLU A 188 -0.24 -7.87 12.48
C GLU A 188 -0.13 -6.46 13.10
N THR A 189 0.26 -6.37 14.38
CA THR A 189 0.44 -5.09 15.08
C THR A 189 1.52 -4.23 14.44
N LEU A 190 2.68 -4.80 14.10
CA LEU A 190 3.72 -4.08 13.38
C LEU A 190 3.31 -3.70 11.95
N ALA A 191 2.59 -4.60 11.27
CA ALA A 191 2.24 -4.40 9.87
C ALA A 191 1.08 -3.40 9.65
N VAL A 192 0.18 -3.26 10.64
CA VAL A 192 -1.07 -2.49 10.49
C VAL A 192 -1.18 -1.38 11.53
N TYR A 193 -1.18 -1.72 12.82
CA TYR A 193 -1.56 -0.78 13.88
C TYR A 193 -0.48 0.25 14.22
N ALA A 194 0.79 -0.15 14.27
CA ALA A 194 1.88 0.77 14.56
C ALA A 194 2.04 1.88 13.49
N PRO A 195 1.96 1.58 12.18
CA PRO A 195 1.96 2.61 11.15
C PRO A 195 0.76 3.55 11.21
N ILE A 196 -0.44 3.02 11.47
CA ILE A 196 -1.64 3.85 11.64
C ILE A 196 -1.47 4.80 12.84
N ALA A 197 -0.98 4.29 13.99
CA ALA A 197 -0.67 5.11 15.16
C ALA A 197 0.35 6.21 14.83
N SER A 198 1.35 5.90 13.99
CA SER A 198 2.33 6.88 13.50
C SER A 198 1.68 7.99 12.66
N ARG A 199 0.77 7.63 11.75
CA ARG A 199 0.04 8.59 10.90
C ARG A 199 -0.95 9.44 11.69
N LEU A 200 -1.51 8.93 12.78
CA LEU A 200 -2.34 9.70 13.71
C LEU A 200 -1.53 10.58 14.67
N GLY A 201 -0.19 10.55 14.61
CA GLY A 201 0.67 11.29 15.52
C GLY A 201 0.76 10.70 16.94
N MET A 202 0.25 9.49 17.20
CA MET A 202 0.21 8.83 18.51
C MET A 202 1.54 8.13 18.81
N SER A 203 2.65 8.91 18.88
CA SER A 203 4.01 8.35 18.97
C SER A 203 4.24 7.50 20.24
N SER A 204 3.63 7.85 21.35
CA SER A 204 3.75 7.10 22.59
C SER A 204 3.16 5.69 22.46
N ILE A 205 1.95 5.58 21.90
CA ILE A 205 1.31 4.28 21.66
C ILE A 205 2.06 3.48 20.58
N LYS A 206 2.40 4.14 19.46
CA LYS A 206 3.19 3.52 18.38
C LYS A 206 4.45 2.84 18.94
N ASN A 207 5.22 3.55 19.76
CA ASN A 207 6.47 3.05 20.32
C ASN A 207 6.24 1.82 21.22
N GLU A 208 5.18 1.78 22.01
CA GLU A 208 4.85 0.62 22.84
C GLU A 208 4.39 -0.58 21.99
N LEU A 209 3.59 -0.34 20.95
CA LEU A 209 3.18 -1.38 20.01
C LEU A 209 4.38 -2.00 19.31
N GLU A 210 5.34 -1.17 18.87
CA GLU A 210 6.57 -1.61 18.21
C GLU A 210 7.46 -2.43 19.15
N ASP A 211 7.78 -1.92 20.34
CA ASP A 211 8.70 -2.58 21.28
C ASP A 211 8.11 -3.90 21.80
N LYS A 212 6.80 -3.96 22.08
CA LYS A 212 6.13 -5.21 22.49
C LYS A 212 6.08 -6.24 21.37
N SER A 213 5.78 -5.79 20.15
CA SER A 213 5.78 -6.69 18.99
C SER A 213 7.19 -7.22 18.70
N PHE A 214 8.20 -6.37 18.80
CA PHE A 214 9.60 -6.72 18.62
C PHE A 214 10.03 -7.83 19.60
N TYR A 215 9.61 -7.74 20.87
CA TYR A 215 9.89 -8.74 21.89
C TYR A 215 9.41 -10.15 21.49
N TYR A 216 8.19 -10.28 20.90
CA TYR A 216 7.64 -11.59 20.51
C TYR A 216 8.12 -12.10 19.16
N ILE A 217 8.46 -11.21 18.22
CA ILE A 217 8.86 -11.60 16.86
C ILE A 217 10.34 -11.90 16.77
N TYR A 218 11.18 -11.12 17.46
CA TYR A 218 12.64 -11.18 17.41
C TYR A 218 13.22 -11.21 18.81
N PRO A 219 12.98 -12.28 19.59
CA PRO A 219 13.33 -12.34 21.02
C PRO A 219 14.84 -12.25 21.30
N GLU A 220 15.67 -12.85 20.43
CA GLU A 220 17.12 -12.82 20.59
C GLU A 220 17.70 -11.42 20.35
N GLU A 221 17.30 -10.76 19.28
CA GLU A 221 17.72 -9.40 18.95
C GLU A 221 17.23 -8.40 20.01
N TYR A 222 16.00 -8.57 20.49
CA TYR A 222 15.46 -7.78 21.58
C TYR A 222 16.30 -7.94 22.86
N LYS A 223 16.64 -9.18 23.21
CA LYS A 223 17.46 -9.52 24.39
C LYS A 223 18.85 -8.88 24.28
N ASN A 224 19.52 -9.05 23.14
CA ASN A 224 20.86 -8.51 22.90
C ASN A 224 20.87 -6.98 23.05
N ILE A 225 19.88 -6.28 22.46
CA ILE A 225 19.78 -4.82 22.57
C ILE A 225 19.47 -4.40 24.01
N LYS A 226 18.59 -5.11 24.72
CA LYS A 226 18.25 -4.83 26.13
C LYS A 226 19.44 -5.03 27.04
N GLU A 227 20.21 -6.08 26.87
CA GLU A 227 21.42 -6.36 27.64
C GLU A 227 22.49 -5.29 27.42
N TYR A 228 22.70 -4.89 26.15
CA TYR A 228 23.61 -3.77 25.85
C TYR A 228 23.19 -2.48 26.54
N LEU A 229 21.91 -2.10 26.42
CA LEU A 229 21.37 -0.88 27.04
C LEU A 229 21.47 -0.95 28.57
N HIS A 230 21.25 -2.11 29.17
CA HIS A 230 21.38 -2.31 30.61
C HIS A 230 22.85 -2.20 31.08
N LYS A 231 23.76 -2.88 30.38
CA LYS A 231 25.21 -2.85 30.68
C LYS A 231 25.78 -1.43 30.57
N ASN A 232 25.35 -0.67 29.57
CA ASN A 232 25.88 0.68 29.32
C ASN A 232 25.04 1.79 29.96
N LYS A 233 23.97 1.46 30.71
CA LYS A 233 23.01 2.42 31.26
C LYS A 233 23.66 3.58 32.01
N GLN A 234 24.59 3.30 32.91
CA GLN A 234 25.26 4.35 33.71
C GLN A 234 26.09 5.29 32.81
N SER A 235 26.89 4.75 31.90
CA SER A 235 27.70 5.54 30.96
C SER A 235 26.82 6.42 30.05
N LEU A 236 25.72 5.87 29.49
CA LEU A 236 24.82 6.61 28.66
C LEU A 236 24.13 7.75 29.43
N LEU A 237 23.68 7.49 30.66
CA LEU A 237 23.06 8.50 31.51
C LEU A 237 24.04 9.59 31.94
N LEU A 238 25.30 9.23 32.28
CA LEU A 238 26.33 10.22 32.61
C LEU A 238 26.60 11.15 31.44
N LYS A 239 26.77 10.63 30.24
CA LYS A 239 26.93 11.43 29.00
C LYS A 239 25.75 12.37 28.75
N LEU A 240 24.52 11.84 28.86
CA LEU A 240 23.29 12.64 28.66
C LEU A 240 23.17 13.77 29.70
N ASN A 241 23.40 13.44 30.99
CA ASN A 241 23.30 14.43 32.07
C ASN A 241 24.40 15.51 31.97
N ALA A 242 25.63 15.11 31.63
CA ALA A 242 26.73 16.07 31.45
C ALA A 242 26.39 17.03 30.28
N PHE A 243 25.93 16.51 29.18
CA PHE A 243 25.53 17.36 28.05
C PHE A 243 24.28 18.21 28.35
N ALA A 244 23.28 17.66 29.05
CA ALA A 244 22.10 18.41 29.49
C ALA A 244 22.49 19.58 30.38
N SER A 245 23.40 19.39 31.35
CA SER A 245 23.89 20.46 32.25
C SER A 245 24.69 21.54 31.49
N LYS A 246 25.49 21.17 30.49
CA LYS A 246 26.17 22.14 29.62
C LYS A 246 25.13 22.98 28.85
N LEU A 247 24.09 22.34 28.32
CA LEU A 247 23.02 22.99 27.56
C LEU A 247 22.18 23.92 28.44
N GLU A 248 21.79 23.47 29.64
CA GLU A 248 21.09 24.30 30.64
C GLU A 248 21.88 25.55 30.97
N LYS A 249 23.17 25.43 31.25
CA LYS A 249 24.04 26.57 31.55
C LYS A 249 24.03 27.57 30.41
N LYS A 250 24.13 27.11 29.14
CA LYS A 250 24.10 28.00 27.96
C LYS A 250 22.77 28.72 27.79
N LEU A 251 21.65 28.03 28.11
CA LEU A 251 20.32 28.66 28.08
C LEU A 251 20.18 29.73 29.16
N PHE A 252 20.65 29.46 30.39
CA PHE A 252 20.66 30.47 31.46
C PHE A 252 21.54 31.67 31.14
N ASP A 253 22.77 31.42 30.65
CA ASP A 253 23.70 32.48 30.21
C ASP A 253 23.10 33.36 29.11
N SER A 254 22.10 32.83 28.38
CA SER A 254 21.38 33.54 27.30
C SER A 254 20.04 34.16 27.74
N GLY A 255 19.73 34.16 29.06
CA GLY A 255 18.59 34.85 29.64
C GLY A 255 17.30 33.99 29.78
N PHE A 256 17.36 32.70 29.56
CA PHE A 256 16.23 31.82 29.88
C PHE A 256 16.23 31.46 31.38
N SER A 257 15.04 31.29 31.95
CA SER A 257 14.84 30.86 33.33
C SER A 257 14.32 29.42 33.41
N TYR A 258 14.34 28.81 34.60
CA TYR A 258 13.80 27.46 34.84
C TYR A 258 12.31 27.31 34.46
N SER A 259 11.56 28.42 34.51
CA SER A 259 10.15 28.43 34.14
C SER A 259 9.90 28.42 32.62
N ASP A 260 10.91 28.71 31.80
CA ASP A 260 10.76 28.95 30.37
C ASP A 260 10.98 27.70 29.53
N PHE A 261 11.72 26.73 30.05
CA PHE A 261 12.01 25.50 29.34
C PHE A 261 12.04 24.28 30.27
N LYS A 262 11.87 23.10 29.67
CA LYS A 262 12.08 21.80 30.31
C LYS A 262 12.95 20.93 29.43
N LEU A 263 14.03 20.38 30.01
CA LEU A 263 14.89 19.39 29.35
C LEU A 263 14.42 17.98 29.69
N VAL A 264 14.31 17.14 28.68
CA VAL A 264 13.98 15.71 28.83
C VAL A 264 15.05 14.91 28.09
N THR A 265 15.79 14.10 28.83
CA THR A 265 16.80 13.19 28.27
C THR A 265 16.15 11.88 27.84
N ARG A 266 16.60 11.33 26.72
CA ARG A 266 16.06 10.08 26.19
C ARG A 266 17.15 9.22 25.56
N VAL A 267 17.11 7.92 25.85
CA VAL A 267 17.84 6.88 25.10
C VAL A 267 16.88 6.26 24.07
N LYS A 268 17.41 5.98 22.90
CA LYS A 268 16.60 5.41 21.80
C LYS A 268 16.03 4.03 22.17
N ARG A 269 14.80 3.77 21.76
CA ARG A 269 14.06 2.54 22.07
C ARG A 269 14.61 1.31 21.31
N PRO A 270 14.46 0.08 21.86
CA PRO A 270 15.02 -1.15 21.30
C PRO A 270 14.65 -1.39 19.83
N TYR A 271 13.37 -1.29 19.47
CA TYR A 271 12.95 -1.49 18.08
C TYR A 271 13.53 -0.44 17.13
N SER A 272 13.61 0.82 17.56
CA SER A 272 14.22 1.89 16.77
C SER A 272 15.72 1.68 16.55
N ILE A 273 16.42 1.08 17.52
CA ILE A 273 17.84 0.69 17.38
C ILE A 273 17.95 -0.44 16.36
N TYR A 274 17.14 -1.49 16.49
CA TYR A 274 17.11 -2.63 15.58
C TYR A 274 16.91 -2.19 14.13
N LEU A 275 15.88 -1.37 13.85
CA LEU A 275 15.63 -0.85 12.50
C LEU A 275 16.80 -0.04 11.94
N LYS A 276 17.50 0.74 12.78
CA LYS A 276 18.68 1.49 12.34
C LYS A 276 19.87 0.59 12.04
N MET A 277 20.07 -0.45 12.83
CA MET A 277 21.09 -1.46 12.55
C MET A 277 20.82 -2.13 11.20
N GLN A 278 19.59 -2.57 10.95
CA GLN A 278 19.19 -3.17 9.68
C GLN A 278 19.41 -2.23 8.49
N ARG A 279 18.98 -0.97 8.60
CA ARG A 279 19.13 0.03 7.50
C ARG A 279 20.58 0.36 7.17
N LYS A 280 21.48 0.32 8.17
CA LYS A 280 22.89 0.63 8.00
C LYS A 280 23.76 -0.59 7.73
N GLY A 281 23.22 -1.79 7.85
CA GLY A 281 24.01 -3.02 7.87
C GLY A 281 25.01 -3.07 9.05
N ALA A 282 24.67 -2.37 10.16
CA ALA A 282 25.55 -2.28 11.33
C ALA A 282 25.52 -3.60 12.12
N VAL A 283 26.69 -4.12 12.42
CA VAL A 283 26.85 -5.34 13.21
C VAL A 283 26.78 -5.01 14.72
N ASN A 284 27.30 -3.85 15.11
CA ASN A 284 27.38 -3.43 16.51
C ASN A 284 26.48 -2.22 16.79
N ILE A 285 25.89 -2.18 18.00
CA ILE A 285 25.05 -1.05 18.44
C ILE A 285 25.88 0.24 18.55
N ASP A 286 27.16 0.16 18.85
CA ASP A 286 28.09 1.31 18.97
C ASP A 286 28.23 2.10 17.66
N GLU A 287 27.91 1.50 16.52
CA GLU A 287 27.90 2.17 15.22
C GLU A 287 26.69 3.12 15.04
N ILE A 288 25.71 3.06 15.95
CA ILE A 288 24.54 3.91 15.94
C ILE A 288 24.85 5.21 16.71
N LEU A 289 25.28 6.22 15.99
CA LEU A 289 25.76 7.50 16.53
C LEU A 289 24.71 8.33 17.29
N ASP A 290 23.40 8.09 17.05
CA ASP A 290 22.29 8.88 17.61
C ASP A 290 21.47 8.10 18.65
N LEU A 291 22.14 7.35 19.51
CA LEU A 291 21.52 6.67 20.64
C LEU A 291 21.01 7.65 21.70
N LEU A 292 21.64 8.81 21.81
CA LEU A 292 21.41 9.82 22.82
C LEU A 292 20.61 10.98 22.25
N ALA A 293 19.49 11.31 22.88
CA ALA A 293 18.65 12.43 22.47
C ALA A 293 18.27 13.30 23.66
N ILE A 294 18.17 14.62 23.41
CA ILE A 294 17.63 15.60 24.35
C ILE A 294 16.45 16.30 23.71
N ARG A 295 15.39 16.45 24.48
CA ARG A 295 14.20 17.20 24.08
C ARG A 295 14.10 18.45 24.92
N ILE A 296 13.91 19.60 24.26
CA ILE A 296 13.72 20.89 24.88
C ILE A 296 12.28 21.31 24.64
N LEU A 297 11.53 21.46 25.71
CA LEU A 297 10.14 21.92 25.68
C LEU A 297 10.09 23.38 26.08
N LEU A 298 9.42 24.20 25.30
CA LEU A 298 9.34 25.65 25.44
C LEU A 298 7.87 26.12 25.43
N LYS A 299 7.63 27.37 25.84
CA LYS A 299 6.26 27.94 25.84
C LYS A 299 5.83 28.40 24.46
N ASN A 300 6.73 29.05 23.72
CA ASN A 300 6.40 29.77 22.48
C ASN A 300 7.21 29.25 21.29
N PRO A 301 6.65 29.23 20.06
CA PRO A 301 7.39 28.80 18.86
C PRO A 301 8.62 29.64 18.56
N ILE A 302 8.60 30.97 18.81
CA ILE A 302 9.75 31.84 18.59
C ILE A 302 10.93 31.42 19.47
N ASP A 303 10.68 31.03 20.71
CA ASP A 303 11.74 30.61 21.62
C ASP A 303 12.42 29.32 21.13
N CYS A 304 11.73 28.48 20.34
CA CYS A 304 12.36 27.31 19.69
C CYS A 304 13.49 27.75 18.74
N TYR A 305 13.31 28.80 17.98
CA TYR A 305 14.34 29.33 17.07
C TYR A 305 15.45 30.07 17.82
N LYS A 306 15.15 30.77 18.92
CA LYS A 306 16.17 31.37 19.80
C LYS A 306 17.08 30.26 20.40
N VAL A 307 16.47 29.22 20.92
CA VAL A 307 17.21 28.06 21.50
C VAL A 307 18.04 27.36 20.42
N LEU A 308 17.51 27.19 19.20
CA LEU A 308 18.29 26.66 18.07
C LEU A 308 19.54 27.52 17.81
N GLY A 309 19.40 28.84 17.77
CA GLY A 309 20.50 29.79 17.58
C GLY A 309 21.57 29.63 18.68
N ILE A 310 21.15 29.56 19.96
CA ILE A 310 22.06 29.35 21.09
C ILE A 310 22.82 28.03 20.94
N ILE A 311 22.14 26.94 20.55
CA ILE A 311 22.77 25.64 20.37
C ILE A 311 23.80 25.68 19.24
N HIS A 312 23.46 26.21 18.09
CA HIS A 312 24.36 26.26 16.92
C HIS A 312 25.55 27.19 17.11
N LEU A 313 25.41 28.23 17.95
CA LEU A 313 26.53 29.12 18.30
C LEU A 313 27.52 28.47 19.28
N ASN A 314 27.05 27.55 20.12
CA ASN A 314 27.88 26.96 21.17
C ASN A 314 28.37 25.52 20.86
N PHE A 315 27.68 24.80 19.95
CA PHE A 315 27.98 23.42 19.60
C PHE A 315 28.03 23.25 18.08
N LYS A 316 28.77 22.27 17.57
CA LYS A 316 28.93 22.03 16.12
C LYS A 316 27.78 21.21 15.56
N PRO A 317 26.89 21.80 14.72
CA PRO A 317 25.79 21.05 14.13
C PRO A 317 26.26 20.18 12.95
N ILE A 318 25.61 19.00 12.77
CA ILE A 318 25.70 18.20 11.58
C ILE A 318 24.59 18.66 10.62
N VAL A 319 24.94 19.58 9.72
CA VAL A 319 24.00 20.32 8.85
C VAL A 319 23.10 19.37 8.03
N SER A 320 23.64 18.28 7.51
CA SER A 320 22.89 17.28 6.72
C SER A 320 21.75 16.58 7.51
N ARG A 321 21.74 16.73 8.83
CA ARG A 321 20.72 16.14 9.72
C ARG A 321 19.77 17.17 10.34
N PHE A 322 19.92 18.43 9.98
CA PHE A 322 19.00 19.48 10.41
C PHE A 322 17.65 19.34 9.69
N LYS A 323 16.56 19.44 10.47
CA LYS A 323 15.18 19.40 9.95
C LYS A 323 14.30 20.36 10.74
N ASP A 324 13.62 21.25 10.05
CA ASP A 324 12.67 22.18 10.62
C ASP A 324 11.23 21.76 10.26
N TYR A 325 10.61 21.02 11.17
CA TYR A 325 9.20 20.63 11.06
C TYR A 325 8.24 21.61 11.76
N ILE A 326 8.73 22.76 12.29
CA ILE A 326 7.85 23.86 12.71
C ILE A 326 7.45 24.67 11.49
N ALA A 327 8.43 25.03 10.65
CA ALA A 327 8.18 25.73 9.40
C ALA A 327 7.47 24.86 8.35
N LEU A 328 7.82 23.57 8.28
CA LEU A 328 7.26 22.59 7.34
C LEU A 328 6.77 21.35 8.10
N PRO A 329 5.56 21.38 8.68
CA PRO A 329 5.01 20.27 9.44
C PRO A 329 4.87 18.99 8.59
N LYS A 330 4.99 17.82 9.23
CA LYS A 330 4.65 16.56 8.58
C LYS A 330 3.14 16.43 8.38
N GLU A 331 2.72 15.59 7.43
CA GLU A 331 1.29 15.32 7.14
C GLU A 331 0.47 14.90 8.36
N ASN A 332 1.09 14.29 9.37
CA ASN A 332 0.45 13.93 10.63
C ASN A 332 0.43 15.05 11.67
N GLY A 333 0.73 16.28 11.28
CA GLY A 333 0.76 17.45 12.17
C GLY A 333 1.97 17.51 13.11
N TYR A 334 3.00 16.66 12.93
CA TYR A 334 4.20 16.65 13.75
C TYR A 334 5.02 17.92 13.52
N LYS A 335 5.20 18.71 14.59
CA LYS A 335 5.94 19.98 14.60
C LYS A 335 7.10 19.91 15.60
N THR A 336 8.34 20.06 15.13
CA THR A 336 9.55 20.12 15.97
C THR A 336 10.75 20.56 15.14
N ILE A 337 11.76 21.15 15.75
CA ILE A 337 13.08 21.32 15.13
C ILE A 337 13.96 20.16 15.57
N HIS A 338 14.59 19.48 14.63
CA HIS A 338 15.61 18.47 14.86
C HIS A 338 16.96 19.02 14.46
N THR A 339 17.91 19.00 15.38
CA THR A 339 19.31 19.23 15.06
C THR A 339 20.16 18.14 15.70
N THR A 340 21.18 17.72 14.98
CA THR A 340 22.16 16.75 15.49
C THR A 340 23.46 17.50 15.69
N ILE A 341 24.01 17.39 16.89
CA ILE A 341 25.22 18.11 17.27
C ILE A 341 26.29 17.15 17.75
N PHE A 342 27.52 17.58 17.59
CA PHE A 342 28.70 16.89 18.07
C PHE A 342 29.28 17.67 19.27
N ASP A 343 29.44 16.97 20.41
CA ASP A 343 30.08 17.48 21.59
C ASP A 343 31.08 16.44 22.13
N GLU A 344 32.35 16.85 22.28
CA GLU A 344 33.48 15.98 22.63
C GLU A 344 33.59 14.78 21.67
N SER A 345 33.29 13.57 22.16
CA SER A 345 33.35 12.31 21.40
C SER A 345 31.96 11.70 21.10
N SER A 346 30.89 12.43 21.37
CA SER A 346 29.52 11.90 21.27
C SER A 346 28.64 12.76 20.40
N VAL A 347 27.66 12.10 19.77
CA VAL A 347 26.65 12.75 18.91
C VAL A 347 25.32 12.75 19.65
N TYR A 348 24.70 13.91 19.71
CA TYR A 348 23.41 14.10 20.37
C TYR A 348 22.36 14.59 19.38
N GLU A 349 21.20 13.95 19.36
CA GLU A 349 20.02 14.46 18.68
C GLU A 349 19.29 15.41 19.62
N VAL A 350 19.10 16.66 19.21
CA VAL A 350 18.35 17.67 19.97
C VAL A 350 17.04 17.95 19.26
N GLN A 351 15.94 17.77 19.98
CA GLN A 351 14.58 18.03 19.52
C GLN A 351 14.03 19.25 20.27
N ILE A 352 13.65 20.32 19.55
CA ILE A 352 13.17 21.56 20.13
C ILE A 352 11.73 21.76 19.68
N ARG A 353 10.80 21.95 20.64
CA ARG A 353 9.38 22.14 20.37
C ARG A 353 8.66 22.77 21.56
N THR A 354 7.46 23.31 21.34
CA THR A 354 6.63 23.78 22.46
C THR A 354 5.96 22.62 23.21
N PHE A 355 5.40 22.92 24.40
CA PHE A 355 4.59 21.93 25.14
C PHE A 355 3.40 21.44 24.32
N ASP A 356 2.69 22.33 23.60
CA ASP A 356 1.56 21.96 22.76
C ASP A 356 1.96 21.08 21.58
N MET A 357 3.05 21.43 20.89
CA MET A 357 3.64 20.58 19.84
C MET A 357 4.06 19.22 20.37
N HIS A 358 4.51 19.16 21.63
CA HIS A 358 4.87 17.92 22.29
C HIS A 358 3.65 17.05 22.55
N MET A 359 2.57 17.61 23.07
CA MET A 359 1.31 16.88 23.29
C MET A 359 0.75 16.32 21.99
N GLY A 360 0.69 17.14 20.94
CA GLY A 360 0.26 16.70 19.61
C GLY A 360 1.14 15.60 19.01
N ALA A 361 2.46 15.65 19.24
CA ALA A 361 3.40 14.65 18.74
C ALA A 361 3.39 13.32 19.52
N GLU A 362 3.00 13.31 20.79
CA GLU A 362 2.95 12.10 21.62
C GLU A 362 1.59 11.39 21.61
N TYR A 363 0.49 12.16 21.53
CA TYR A 363 -0.88 11.64 21.64
C TYR A 363 -1.75 11.90 20.41
N GLY A 364 -1.20 12.59 19.41
CA GLY A 364 -1.88 12.88 18.15
C GLY A 364 -2.96 13.96 18.27
N ASN A 365 -3.77 14.07 17.21
CA ASN A 365 -4.86 15.04 17.15
C ASN A 365 -5.96 14.78 18.21
N SER A 366 -6.00 13.59 18.81
CA SER A 366 -6.91 13.29 19.91
C SER A 366 -6.73 14.22 21.13
N ALA A 367 -5.51 14.68 21.38
CA ALA A 367 -5.24 15.66 22.43
C ALA A 367 -5.96 17.02 22.20
N HIS A 368 -6.29 17.35 20.96
CA HIS A 368 -6.99 18.60 20.62
C HIS A 368 -8.51 18.51 20.75
N TRP A 369 -9.11 17.31 20.71
CA TRP A 369 -10.57 17.18 20.86
C TRP A 369 -11.06 17.57 22.25
N LYS A 370 -10.28 17.31 23.31
CA LYS A 370 -10.59 17.68 24.69
C LYS A 370 -10.68 19.22 24.92
N TYR A 371 -9.92 20.01 24.18
CA TYR A 371 -9.86 21.47 24.36
C TYR A 371 -10.88 22.25 23.52
N LYS A 372 -11.59 21.63 22.58
CA LYS A 372 -12.47 22.29 21.61
C LYS A 372 -13.97 21.99 21.75
N ALA A 373 -14.45 21.60 22.92
CA ALA A 373 -15.90 21.59 23.22
C ALA A 373 -16.58 22.98 23.09
N GLY A 374 -15.87 24.00 22.61
CA GLY A 374 -16.27 25.41 22.46
C GLY A 374 -16.30 25.94 21.02
N GLY A 375 -16.66 25.11 20.03
CA GLY A 375 -17.27 25.56 18.76
C GLY A 375 -16.49 26.56 17.87
N VAL A 376 -15.21 26.34 17.56
CA VAL A 376 -14.52 27.05 16.49
C VAL A 376 -13.99 26.01 15.48
N ASP A 377 -14.63 25.97 14.31
CA ASP A 377 -14.13 25.27 13.12
C ASP A 377 -12.80 25.89 12.70
N ASN A 378 -11.71 25.20 12.87
CA ASN A 378 -10.40 25.58 12.35
C ASN A 378 -9.94 24.57 11.30
N GLU A 379 -9.48 25.07 10.15
CA GLU A 379 -8.90 24.35 9.01
C GLU A 379 -7.74 23.41 9.40
N ASP A 380 -7.09 23.62 10.54
CA ASP A 380 -6.00 22.78 11.08
C ASP A 380 -6.43 21.33 11.41
N HIS A 381 -7.74 21.04 11.59
CA HIS A 381 -8.21 19.68 11.86
C HIS A 381 -8.14 18.76 10.62
N HIS A 382 -8.24 19.33 9.44
CA HIS A 382 -8.16 18.57 8.20
C HIS A 382 -6.71 18.26 7.77
N GLU A 383 -5.72 19.01 8.26
CA GLU A 383 -4.32 18.81 7.86
C GLU A 383 -3.76 17.43 8.29
N GLY A 384 -3.95 17.05 9.55
CA GLY A 384 -3.43 15.77 10.07
C GLY A 384 -4.13 14.53 9.54
N MET A 385 -5.22 14.68 8.76
CA MET A 385 -6.05 13.60 8.25
C MET A 385 -6.16 13.58 6.71
N ARG A 386 -5.47 14.47 6.02
CA ARG A 386 -5.45 14.54 4.54
C ARG A 386 -5.03 13.20 3.91
N TRP A 387 -4.14 12.46 4.55
CA TRP A 387 -3.73 11.14 4.10
C TRP A 387 -4.89 10.13 3.99
N LEU A 388 -5.91 10.21 4.88
CA LEU A 388 -7.11 9.36 4.80
C LEU A 388 -7.97 9.68 3.57
N GLN A 389 -8.03 10.95 3.16
CA GLN A 389 -8.78 11.34 1.96
C GLN A 389 -8.19 10.74 0.70
N ASN A 390 -6.88 10.52 0.64
CA ASN A 390 -6.23 9.85 -0.49
C ASN A 390 -6.75 8.42 -0.69
N PHE A 391 -7.16 7.73 0.38
CA PHE A 391 -7.73 6.38 0.31
C PHE A 391 -9.20 6.34 -0.13
N LYS A 392 -9.95 7.44 -0.01
CA LYS A 392 -11.34 7.51 -0.46
C LYS A 392 -11.46 7.29 -1.97
N TYR A 393 -10.47 7.73 -2.73
CA TYR A 393 -10.41 7.53 -4.19
C TYR A 393 -10.05 6.09 -4.60
N HIS A 394 -9.50 5.28 -3.68
CA HIS A 394 -9.08 3.91 -3.97
C HIS A 394 -10.19 2.87 -3.75
N ASP A 395 -11.20 3.19 -2.94
CA ASP A 395 -12.21 2.19 -2.55
C ASP A 395 -13.14 1.79 -3.70
N SER A 396 -13.49 2.71 -4.61
CA SER A 396 -14.39 2.41 -5.73
C SER A 396 -13.76 1.48 -6.77
N ASP A 397 -12.45 1.59 -7.01
CA ASP A 397 -11.76 0.92 -8.10
C ASP A 397 -11.05 -0.37 -7.67
N LEU A 398 -10.68 -0.50 -6.37
CA LEU A 398 -9.94 -1.63 -5.82
C LEU A 398 -10.81 -2.58 -4.97
N LYS A 399 -12.14 -2.52 -5.13
CA LYS A 399 -13.07 -3.41 -4.40
C LYS A 399 -12.74 -4.89 -4.58
N ASN A 400 -12.18 -5.25 -5.72
CA ASN A 400 -11.96 -6.64 -6.13
C ASN A 400 -10.55 -7.18 -5.83
N ASP A 401 -9.57 -6.34 -5.41
CA ASP A 401 -8.22 -6.78 -5.05
C ASP A 401 -7.73 -6.21 -3.71
N PRO A 402 -8.03 -6.91 -2.60
CA PRO A 402 -7.58 -6.50 -1.27
C PRO A 402 -6.05 -6.50 -1.10
N LYS A 403 -5.33 -7.38 -1.81
CA LYS A 403 -3.87 -7.49 -1.74
C LYS A 403 -3.22 -6.26 -2.36
N GLU A 404 -3.69 -5.85 -3.53
CA GLU A 404 -3.22 -4.65 -4.22
C GLU A 404 -3.50 -3.38 -3.41
N PHE A 405 -4.70 -3.26 -2.83
CA PHE A 405 -5.04 -2.17 -1.92
C PHE A 405 -4.06 -2.10 -0.73
N TYR A 406 -3.75 -3.25 -0.13
CA TYR A 406 -2.83 -3.32 1.01
C TYR A 406 -1.41 -2.88 0.64
N GLU A 407 -0.87 -3.33 -0.48
CA GLU A 407 0.48 -2.95 -0.92
C GLU A 407 0.57 -1.45 -1.24
N LEU A 408 -0.44 -0.88 -1.89
CA LEU A 408 -0.50 0.56 -2.14
C LEU A 408 -0.57 1.36 -0.83
N ALA A 409 -1.49 0.99 0.04
CA ALA A 409 -1.70 1.68 1.31
C ALA A 409 -0.52 1.50 2.27
N LYS A 410 0.10 0.32 2.31
CA LYS A 410 1.33 0.05 3.05
C LYS A 410 2.46 0.96 2.58
N ASN A 411 2.65 1.09 1.29
CA ASN A 411 3.66 1.97 0.74
C ASN A 411 3.48 3.43 1.18
N ASP A 412 2.26 3.93 1.24
CA ASP A 412 1.97 5.29 1.68
C ASP A 412 2.16 5.49 3.20
N LEU A 413 1.98 4.43 4.01
CA LEU A 413 2.13 4.51 5.47
C LEU A 413 3.59 4.44 5.95
N TYR A 414 4.45 3.68 5.28
CA TYR A 414 5.80 3.36 5.78
C TYR A 414 6.91 4.26 5.25
N ARG A 415 6.65 5.15 4.27
CA ARG A 415 7.69 5.94 3.62
C ARG A 415 8.02 7.21 4.41
N GLU A 416 9.30 7.57 4.36
CA GLU A 416 9.75 8.92 4.71
C GLU A 416 9.28 9.87 3.61
N ASP A 417 8.87 11.08 4.00
CA ASP A 417 8.33 12.06 3.09
C ASP A 417 9.35 13.17 2.79
N ILE A 418 9.29 13.70 1.58
CA ILE A 418 9.95 14.93 1.15
C ILE A 418 8.92 16.03 0.94
N VAL A 419 9.30 17.27 1.15
CA VAL A 419 8.47 18.45 0.85
C VAL A 419 9.05 19.15 -0.37
N VAL A 420 8.24 19.34 -1.40
CA VAL A 420 8.59 20.06 -2.63
C VAL A 420 7.65 21.24 -2.83
N PHE A 421 8.06 22.24 -3.60
CA PHE A 421 7.34 23.47 -3.80
C PHE A 421 6.86 23.62 -5.24
N SER A 422 5.67 24.22 -5.42
CA SER A 422 5.28 24.79 -6.71
C SER A 422 6.03 26.11 -6.96
N PRO A 423 6.07 26.63 -8.19
CA PRO A 423 6.63 27.97 -8.46
C PRO A 423 5.90 29.10 -7.74
N HIS A 424 4.68 28.85 -7.27
CA HIS A 424 3.86 29.82 -6.51
C HIS A 424 4.08 29.73 -5.00
N GLY A 425 4.92 28.78 -4.54
CA GLY A 425 5.23 28.57 -3.13
C GLY A 425 4.30 27.58 -2.41
N ASP A 426 3.36 26.93 -3.12
CA ASP A 426 2.54 25.88 -2.51
C ASP A 426 3.42 24.68 -2.17
N THR A 427 3.14 24.07 -1.02
CA THR A 427 3.89 22.92 -0.53
C THR A 427 3.18 21.61 -0.86
N TYR A 428 3.93 20.63 -1.33
CA TYR A 428 3.45 19.27 -1.62
C TYR A 428 4.33 18.25 -0.93
N THR A 429 3.72 17.35 -0.16
CA THR A 429 4.41 16.25 0.49
C THR A 429 4.36 15.03 -0.42
N LEU A 430 5.52 14.44 -0.69
CA LEU A 430 5.69 13.27 -1.55
C LEU A 430 6.57 12.24 -0.85
N PRO A 431 6.41 10.94 -1.15
CA PRO A 431 7.32 9.90 -0.66
C PRO A 431 8.76 10.13 -1.13
N VAL A 432 9.74 9.74 -0.31
CA VAL A 432 11.16 9.69 -0.73
C VAL A 432 11.30 8.80 -1.97
N GLY A 433 12.03 9.29 -2.98
CA GLY A 433 12.19 8.65 -4.27
C GLY A 433 11.08 8.96 -5.27
N ALA A 434 10.14 9.86 -4.92
CA ALA A 434 9.14 10.34 -5.87
C ALA A 434 9.80 11.10 -7.03
N ILE A 435 9.23 10.95 -8.22
CA ILE A 435 9.69 11.58 -9.44
C ILE A 435 8.84 12.80 -9.82
N ALA A 436 9.31 13.62 -10.75
CA ALA A 436 8.58 14.81 -11.19
C ALA A 436 7.16 14.50 -11.72
N LEU A 437 6.93 13.30 -12.27
CA LEU A 437 5.60 12.86 -12.68
C LEU A 437 4.68 12.58 -11.49
N ASP A 438 5.19 12.06 -10.35
CA ASP A 438 4.42 11.93 -9.12
C ASP A 438 3.89 13.29 -8.64
N PHE A 439 4.75 14.33 -8.69
CA PHE A 439 4.37 15.70 -8.36
C PHE A 439 3.26 16.21 -9.29
N ALA A 440 3.38 15.96 -10.60
CA ALA A 440 2.36 16.39 -11.56
C ALA A 440 0.96 15.82 -11.23
N TYR A 441 0.88 14.51 -10.91
CA TYR A 441 -0.37 13.86 -10.50
C TYR A 441 -0.85 14.31 -9.12
N MET A 442 0.07 14.66 -8.21
CA MET A 442 -0.30 15.18 -6.90
C MET A 442 -1.01 16.53 -7.02
N VAL A 443 -0.52 17.41 -7.89
CA VAL A 443 -1.15 18.71 -8.18
C VAL A 443 -2.53 18.49 -8.82
N HIS A 444 -2.58 17.84 -9.98
CA HIS A 444 -3.84 17.54 -10.68
C HIS A 444 -3.65 16.39 -11.68
N SER A 445 -4.65 15.49 -11.79
CA SER A 445 -4.59 14.35 -12.70
C SER A 445 -4.39 14.76 -14.17
N ASP A 446 -5.10 15.79 -14.63
CA ASP A 446 -4.96 16.32 -16.01
C ASP A 446 -3.56 16.92 -16.26
N LEU A 447 -2.89 17.45 -15.24
CA LEU A 447 -1.51 17.91 -15.36
C LEU A 447 -0.55 16.71 -15.53
N GLY A 448 -0.76 15.64 -14.79
CA GLY A 448 0.02 14.40 -14.92
C GLY A 448 -0.16 13.75 -16.28
N ASP A 449 -1.40 13.67 -16.77
CA ASP A 449 -1.75 13.06 -18.05
C ASP A 449 -1.15 13.80 -19.25
N LYS A 450 -1.09 15.12 -19.17
CA LYS A 450 -0.63 16.00 -20.26
C LYS A 450 0.76 16.57 -20.04
N ALA A 451 1.49 16.13 -19.00
CA ALA A 451 2.85 16.60 -18.74
C ALA A 451 3.77 16.29 -19.91
N THR A 452 4.53 17.27 -20.38
CA THR A 452 5.52 17.11 -21.47
C THR A 452 6.93 17.21 -20.94
N ASP A 453 7.22 18.20 -20.10
CA ASP A 453 8.52 18.51 -19.55
C ASP A 453 8.39 18.89 -18.07
N ALA A 454 9.51 18.83 -17.35
CA ALA A 454 9.65 19.34 -16.00
C ALA A 454 10.82 20.33 -15.89
N TYR A 455 10.71 21.23 -14.92
CA TYR A 455 11.82 22.07 -14.46
C TYR A 455 11.95 21.90 -12.96
N ILE A 456 13.15 21.56 -12.51
CA ILE A 456 13.50 21.43 -11.08
C ILE A 456 14.51 22.50 -10.77
N ASN A 457 14.20 23.38 -9.80
CA ASN A 457 15.05 24.52 -9.44
C ASN A 457 15.44 25.37 -10.66
N SER A 458 14.47 25.65 -11.54
CA SER A 458 14.63 26.40 -12.80
C SER A 458 15.49 25.72 -13.88
N LYS A 459 15.96 24.48 -13.66
CA LYS A 459 16.69 23.68 -14.67
C LYS A 459 15.76 22.68 -15.32
N LYS A 460 15.87 22.52 -16.64
CA LYS A 460 15.10 21.50 -17.37
C LYS A 460 15.47 20.10 -16.85
N ALA A 461 14.47 19.29 -16.59
CA ALA A 461 14.58 17.95 -16.03
C ALA A 461 13.66 16.98 -16.76
N LEU A 462 13.94 15.69 -16.64
CA LEU A 462 13.05 14.64 -17.14
C LEU A 462 11.89 14.43 -16.16
N LEU A 463 10.74 14.02 -16.66
CA LEU A 463 9.57 13.71 -15.81
C LEU A 463 9.79 12.52 -14.88
N ASN A 464 10.74 11.63 -15.18
CA ASN A 464 11.13 10.52 -14.32
C ASN A 464 12.34 10.85 -13.41
N GLN A 465 12.75 12.12 -13.32
CA GLN A 465 13.80 12.52 -12.40
C GLN A 465 13.29 12.53 -10.96
N GLU A 466 14.07 11.92 -10.07
CA GLU A 466 13.81 11.88 -8.62
C GLU A 466 13.91 13.26 -8.00
N LEU A 467 12.96 13.56 -7.10
CA LEU A 467 12.84 14.83 -6.38
C LEU A 467 13.48 14.74 -4.99
N ARG A 468 13.95 15.87 -4.51
CA ARG A 468 14.55 16.05 -3.18
C ARG A 468 13.76 17.06 -2.37
N SER A 469 13.83 16.95 -1.06
CA SER A 469 13.18 17.93 -0.18
C SER A 469 13.78 19.33 -0.43
N GLY A 470 12.89 20.32 -0.61
CA GLY A 470 13.26 21.69 -0.92
C GLY A 470 13.26 22.03 -2.43
N ASP A 471 13.05 21.06 -3.32
CA ASP A 471 12.99 21.33 -4.76
C ASP A 471 11.77 22.16 -5.13
N VAL A 472 11.97 23.14 -6.02
CA VAL A 472 10.90 23.90 -6.68
C VAL A 472 10.63 23.25 -8.03
N VAL A 473 9.41 22.69 -8.21
CA VAL A 473 9.05 21.87 -9.37
C VAL A 473 8.00 22.56 -10.22
N LYS A 474 8.30 22.78 -11.50
CA LYS A 474 7.38 23.28 -12.50
C LYS A 474 7.15 22.23 -13.58
N ILE A 475 5.90 21.88 -13.84
CA ILE A 475 5.51 20.96 -14.90
C ILE A 475 4.97 21.75 -16.10
N ILE A 476 5.39 21.38 -17.28
CA ILE A 476 4.86 21.91 -18.53
C ILE A 476 3.78 20.98 -19.03
N LYS A 477 2.59 21.56 -19.24
CA LYS A 477 1.40 20.87 -19.74
C LYS A 477 1.31 21.00 -21.26
N GLY A 478 1.11 19.89 -21.97
CA GLY A 478 0.79 19.84 -23.38
C GLY A 478 -0.73 19.73 -23.62
N ASP A 479 -1.13 19.61 -24.89
CA ASP A 479 -2.54 19.52 -25.29
C ASP A 479 -3.07 18.08 -25.28
N LYS A 480 -2.18 17.09 -25.47
CA LYS A 480 -2.54 15.68 -25.65
C LYS A 480 -2.19 14.86 -24.40
N ILE A 481 -3.03 13.88 -24.09
CA ILE A 481 -2.75 12.85 -23.10
C ILE A 481 -1.59 11.99 -23.63
N ILE A 482 -0.54 11.83 -22.81
CA ILE A 482 0.63 11.01 -23.14
C ILE A 482 0.70 9.86 -22.13
N PRO A 483 0.20 8.66 -22.46
CA PRO A 483 0.28 7.51 -21.58
C PRO A 483 1.72 7.10 -21.33
N ARG A 484 2.12 6.98 -20.06
CA ARG A 484 3.48 6.64 -19.65
C ARG A 484 3.54 5.37 -18.79
N PHE A 485 2.92 4.31 -19.28
CA PHE A 485 2.81 3.03 -18.53
C PHE A 485 4.16 2.43 -18.16
N ILE A 486 5.22 2.66 -18.98
CA ILE A 486 6.60 2.21 -18.73
C ILE A 486 7.18 2.79 -17.42
N TRP A 487 6.68 3.93 -16.94
CA TRP A 487 7.17 4.56 -15.71
C TRP A 487 6.35 4.19 -14.47
N MET A 488 5.37 3.31 -14.61
CA MET A 488 4.48 2.94 -13.49
C MET A 488 5.26 2.37 -12.29
N ASP A 489 6.32 1.60 -12.54
CA ASP A 489 7.17 1.03 -11.47
C ASP A 489 8.08 2.09 -10.81
N GLN A 490 8.40 3.17 -11.51
CA GLN A 490 9.21 4.27 -10.99
C GLN A 490 8.38 5.21 -10.11
N LEU A 491 7.06 5.29 -10.32
CA LEU A 491 6.17 6.10 -9.50
C LEU A 491 6.16 5.62 -8.05
N LYS A 492 6.02 6.57 -7.14
CA LYS A 492 5.98 6.29 -5.69
C LYS A 492 4.63 6.62 -5.07
N THR A 493 3.88 7.56 -5.65
CA THR A 493 2.56 7.94 -5.11
C THR A 493 1.49 6.97 -5.57
N SER A 494 0.62 6.57 -4.64
CA SER A 494 -0.53 5.71 -4.94
C SER A 494 -1.51 6.38 -5.89
N LYS A 495 -1.67 7.72 -5.78
CA LYS A 495 -2.53 8.49 -6.67
C LYS A 495 -2.09 8.38 -8.14
N ALA A 496 -0.79 8.56 -8.43
CA ALA A 496 -0.25 8.46 -9.78
C ALA A 496 -0.34 7.01 -10.31
N LYS A 497 0.05 6.03 -9.49
CA LYS A 497 -0.03 4.61 -9.85
C LYS A 497 -1.45 4.19 -10.20
N ASN A 498 -2.41 4.49 -9.33
CA ASN A 498 -3.80 4.12 -9.56
C ASN A 498 -4.36 4.78 -10.83
N HIS A 499 -4.07 6.08 -11.02
CA HIS A 499 -4.53 6.80 -12.20
C HIS A 499 -4.00 6.17 -13.51
N LEU A 500 -2.70 5.86 -13.57
CA LEU A 500 -2.12 5.19 -14.73
C LEU A 500 -2.64 3.76 -14.92
N ARG A 501 -2.95 3.02 -13.84
CA ARG A 501 -3.57 1.69 -13.92
C ARG A 501 -4.97 1.76 -14.53
N ILE A 502 -5.79 2.71 -14.08
CA ILE A 502 -7.13 2.93 -14.65
C ILE A 502 -7.02 3.28 -16.13
N GLN A 503 -6.10 4.17 -16.49
CA GLN A 503 -5.85 4.51 -17.89
C GLN A 503 -5.39 3.29 -18.70
N ARG A 504 -4.45 2.50 -18.16
CA ARG A 504 -3.98 1.27 -18.81
C ARG A 504 -5.14 0.29 -19.03
N ARG A 505 -5.94 0.04 -17.98
CA ARG A 505 -7.11 -0.85 -18.07
C ARG A 505 -8.13 -0.38 -19.11
N ASN A 506 -8.45 0.93 -19.13
CA ASN A 506 -9.38 1.48 -20.09
C ASN A 506 -8.83 1.39 -21.51
N ARG A 507 -7.53 1.63 -21.68
CA ARG A 507 -6.87 1.51 -22.97
C ARG A 507 -6.78 0.07 -23.45
N LEU A 508 -6.50 -0.88 -22.55
CA LEU A 508 -6.55 -2.31 -22.86
C LEU A 508 -7.95 -2.73 -23.29
N LYS A 509 -8.99 -2.32 -22.55
CA LYS A 509 -10.37 -2.61 -22.91
C LYS A 509 -10.69 -2.10 -24.32
N GLU A 510 -10.28 -0.90 -24.67
CA GLU A 510 -10.45 -0.34 -26.02
C GLU A 510 -9.74 -1.18 -27.09
N ILE A 511 -8.46 -1.54 -26.82
CA ILE A 511 -7.65 -2.35 -27.75
C ILE A 511 -8.27 -3.73 -27.94
N ASP A 512 -8.65 -4.40 -26.87
CA ASP A 512 -9.24 -5.73 -26.89
C ASP A 512 -10.58 -5.73 -27.66
N THR A 513 -11.43 -4.74 -27.42
CA THR A 513 -12.68 -4.62 -28.13
C THR A 513 -12.48 -4.41 -29.63
N LYS A 514 -11.59 -3.50 -30.02
CA LYS A 514 -11.28 -3.26 -31.45
C LYS A 514 -10.63 -4.46 -32.12
N SER A 515 -9.71 -5.12 -31.42
CA SER A 515 -9.04 -6.33 -31.91
C SER A 515 -10.04 -7.47 -32.08
N MET A 516 -10.96 -7.65 -31.16
CA MET A 516 -12.00 -8.66 -31.24
C MET A 516 -12.92 -8.42 -32.44
N ILE A 517 -13.34 -7.18 -32.70
CA ILE A 517 -14.13 -6.84 -33.90
C ILE A 517 -13.37 -7.26 -35.16
N ASN A 518 -12.05 -7.00 -35.24
CA ASN A 518 -11.24 -7.40 -36.40
C ASN A 518 -11.07 -8.92 -36.51
N ILE A 519 -10.95 -9.64 -35.36
CA ILE A 519 -10.93 -11.12 -35.33
C ILE A 519 -12.27 -11.68 -35.83
N LEU A 520 -13.39 -11.17 -35.35
CA LEU A 520 -14.73 -11.56 -35.82
C LEU A 520 -14.94 -11.24 -37.33
N ALA A 521 -14.46 -10.07 -37.77
CA ALA A 521 -14.48 -9.71 -39.19
C ALA A 521 -13.62 -10.65 -40.06
N THR A 522 -12.53 -11.15 -39.52
CA THR A 522 -11.68 -12.14 -40.19
C THR A 522 -12.35 -13.53 -40.20
N PHE A 523 -13.00 -13.89 -39.10
CA PHE A 523 -13.72 -15.18 -38.97
C PHE A 523 -14.98 -15.23 -39.87
N PHE A 524 -15.89 -14.25 -39.76
CA PHE A 524 -17.15 -14.23 -40.53
C PHE A 524 -17.00 -13.71 -41.97
N GLY A 525 -15.92 -13.03 -42.27
CA GLY A 525 -15.66 -12.36 -43.56
C GLY A 525 -15.73 -10.83 -43.45
N ARG A 526 -14.75 -10.15 -44.07
CA ARG A 526 -14.57 -8.69 -43.98
C ARG A 526 -15.79 -7.88 -44.35
N SER A 527 -16.50 -8.29 -45.40
CA SER A 527 -17.68 -7.59 -45.90
C SER A 527 -18.80 -7.48 -44.85
N VAL A 528 -18.86 -8.40 -43.89
CA VAL A 528 -19.87 -8.40 -42.84
C VAL A 528 -19.69 -7.22 -41.87
N PHE A 529 -18.44 -6.81 -41.62
CA PHE A 529 -18.11 -5.77 -40.65
C PHE A 529 -17.58 -4.47 -41.26
N GLU A 530 -17.74 -4.28 -42.60
CA GLU A 530 -17.19 -3.09 -43.30
C GLU A 530 -17.76 -1.78 -42.76
N ASP A 531 -19.04 -1.76 -42.42
CA ASP A 531 -19.75 -0.57 -41.95
C ASP A 531 -19.64 -0.34 -40.42
N VAL A 532 -18.97 -1.25 -39.66
CA VAL A 532 -18.75 -1.07 -38.22
C VAL A 532 -17.70 0.00 -38.02
N ASP A 533 -18.08 1.11 -37.37
CA ASP A 533 -17.12 2.17 -37.01
C ASP A 533 -16.33 1.79 -35.74
N LEU A 534 -15.04 1.53 -35.90
CA LEU A 534 -14.16 1.24 -34.75
C LEU A 534 -13.97 2.44 -33.78
N LYS A 535 -14.38 3.64 -34.20
CA LYS A 535 -14.39 4.80 -33.29
C LYS A 535 -15.61 4.75 -32.36
N ASP A 536 -16.68 4.11 -32.80
CA ASP A 536 -17.92 3.92 -32.04
C ASP A 536 -18.16 2.45 -31.65
N TYR A 537 -17.06 1.80 -31.18
CA TYR A 537 -17.09 0.39 -30.78
C TYR A 537 -18.05 0.10 -29.63
N LYS A 538 -18.32 1.08 -28.77
CA LYS A 538 -19.29 0.94 -27.66
C LYS A 538 -20.70 0.72 -28.15
N ASN A 539 -21.12 1.48 -29.13
CA ASN A 539 -22.42 1.31 -29.78
C ASN A 539 -22.56 -0.09 -30.41
N PHE A 540 -21.48 -0.63 -30.98
CA PHE A 540 -21.49 -2.00 -31.48
C PHE A 540 -21.65 -3.05 -30.37
N GLU A 541 -20.96 -2.89 -29.23
CA GLU A 541 -21.06 -3.79 -28.06
C GLU A 541 -22.48 -3.71 -27.44
N GLU A 542 -23.05 -2.52 -27.31
CA GLU A 542 -24.44 -2.31 -26.86
C GLU A 542 -25.45 -3.01 -27.76
N LYS A 543 -25.29 -2.89 -29.08
CA LYS A 543 -26.18 -3.56 -30.07
C LYS A 543 -26.08 -5.09 -29.99
N LEU A 544 -24.91 -5.67 -29.75
CA LEU A 544 -24.77 -7.11 -29.52
C LEU A 544 -25.53 -7.53 -28.27
N THR A 545 -25.45 -6.73 -27.21
CA THR A 545 -26.17 -6.98 -25.94
C THR A 545 -27.70 -6.90 -26.17
N ASP A 546 -28.17 -5.92 -26.94
CA ASP A 546 -29.60 -5.79 -27.31
C ASP A 546 -30.11 -7.01 -28.11
N CYS A 547 -29.25 -7.66 -28.88
CA CYS A 547 -29.55 -8.92 -29.56
C CYS A 547 -29.48 -10.15 -28.63
N GLY A 548 -29.20 -9.95 -27.32
CA GLY A 548 -29.17 -11.01 -26.34
C GLY A 548 -27.82 -11.75 -26.26
N VAL A 549 -26.73 -11.22 -26.87
CA VAL A 549 -25.38 -11.72 -26.71
C VAL A 549 -24.89 -11.39 -25.30
N GLU A 550 -24.50 -12.37 -24.51
CA GLU A 550 -24.11 -12.21 -23.11
C GLU A 550 -22.59 -12.05 -22.93
N THR A 551 -21.81 -12.73 -23.79
CA THR A 551 -20.35 -12.70 -23.74
C THR A 551 -19.84 -11.36 -24.32
N THR A 552 -19.12 -10.58 -23.52
CA THR A 552 -18.56 -9.29 -23.97
C THR A 552 -17.34 -9.49 -24.88
N LEU A 553 -17.07 -8.50 -25.74
CA LEU A 553 -15.89 -8.53 -26.62
C LEU A 553 -14.57 -8.61 -25.85
N THR A 554 -14.52 -7.97 -24.69
CA THR A 554 -13.33 -8.03 -23.80
C THR A 554 -13.16 -9.36 -23.07
N GLU A 555 -14.26 -10.06 -22.76
CA GLU A 555 -14.18 -11.41 -22.20
C GLU A 555 -13.71 -12.42 -23.23
N ALA A 556 -14.15 -12.30 -24.46
CA ALA A 556 -13.71 -13.15 -25.56
C ALA A 556 -12.20 -13.06 -25.84
N MET A 557 -11.56 -11.91 -25.55
CA MET A 557 -10.09 -11.77 -25.66
C MET A 557 -9.30 -12.46 -24.58
N LYS A 558 -9.93 -12.97 -23.49
CA LYS A 558 -9.21 -13.58 -22.36
C LYS A 558 -8.89 -15.05 -22.58
N SER A 559 -9.70 -15.77 -23.36
CA SER A 559 -9.47 -17.18 -23.64
C SER A 559 -10.16 -17.59 -24.94
N PHE A 560 -9.63 -18.65 -25.57
CA PHE A 560 -10.27 -19.24 -26.77
C PHE A 560 -11.68 -19.76 -26.47
N GLU A 561 -11.91 -20.32 -25.27
CA GLU A 561 -13.23 -20.80 -24.85
C GLU A 561 -14.29 -19.71 -24.90
N ASN A 562 -13.96 -18.52 -24.37
CA ASN A 562 -14.84 -17.36 -24.39
C ASN A 562 -15.05 -16.82 -25.83
N LEU A 563 -14.01 -16.89 -26.68
CA LEU A 563 -14.11 -16.51 -28.08
C LEU A 563 -15.05 -17.47 -28.84
N ALA A 564 -14.92 -18.77 -28.64
CA ALA A 564 -15.80 -19.77 -29.24
C ALA A 564 -17.25 -19.57 -28.80
N LYS A 565 -17.46 -19.31 -27.50
CA LYS A 565 -18.78 -18.99 -26.96
C LYS A 565 -19.38 -17.72 -27.58
N LEU A 566 -18.61 -16.65 -27.70
CA LEU A 566 -19.07 -15.39 -28.35
C LEU A 566 -19.51 -15.65 -29.81
N THR A 567 -18.71 -16.40 -30.59
CA THR A 567 -19.06 -16.71 -31.99
C THR A 567 -20.31 -17.55 -32.08
N GLU A 568 -20.49 -18.55 -31.23
CA GLU A 568 -21.70 -19.36 -31.14
C GLU A 568 -22.93 -18.50 -30.77
N GLU A 569 -22.78 -17.59 -29.78
CA GLU A 569 -23.87 -16.67 -29.42
C GLU A 569 -24.25 -15.74 -30.60
N ILE A 570 -23.26 -15.22 -31.34
CA ILE A 570 -23.51 -14.39 -32.52
C ILE A 570 -24.19 -15.22 -33.62
N GLU A 571 -23.75 -16.44 -33.88
CA GLU A 571 -24.39 -17.33 -34.87
C GLU A 571 -25.84 -17.63 -34.50
N ASN A 572 -26.08 -18.01 -33.24
CA ASN A 572 -27.42 -18.40 -32.77
C ASN A 572 -28.37 -17.20 -32.55
N LYS A 573 -27.90 -16.09 -32.03
CA LYS A 573 -28.77 -14.96 -31.61
C LYS A 573 -28.84 -13.83 -32.64
N VAL A 574 -27.80 -13.67 -33.48
CA VAL A 574 -27.76 -12.62 -34.51
C VAL A 574 -28.03 -13.18 -35.90
N PHE A 575 -27.55 -14.42 -36.20
CA PHE A 575 -27.65 -15.00 -37.52
C PHE A 575 -28.72 -16.12 -37.70
N SER A 576 -29.13 -16.80 -36.60
CA SER A 576 -30.07 -17.95 -36.68
C SER A 576 -31.55 -17.59 -36.68
N LEU A 577 -31.90 -16.30 -36.63
CA LEU A 577 -33.28 -15.85 -36.95
C LEU A 577 -33.77 -16.26 -38.37
N LYS A 578 -33.11 -17.28 -38.94
CA LYS A 578 -33.20 -17.69 -40.34
C LYS A 578 -34.31 -18.68 -40.66
N GLU A 579 -34.70 -19.53 -39.74
CA GLU A 579 -35.58 -20.65 -40.09
C GLU A 579 -37.08 -20.31 -40.12
N ASP A 580 -37.52 -19.32 -39.34
CA ASP A 580 -38.90 -18.88 -39.32
C ASP A 580 -39.27 -17.82 -40.41
N ALA A 581 -38.27 -17.22 -41.06
CA ALA A 581 -38.47 -16.13 -42.03
C ALA A 581 -38.56 -16.57 -43.50
N ILE A 582 -38.44 -17.86 -43.79
CA ILE A 582 -38.54 -18.39 -45.15
C ILE A 582 -40.00 -18.51 -45.62
N LEU A 583 -40.97 -18.36 -44.73
CA LEU A 583 -42.40 -18.57 -45.01
C LEU A 583 -43.23 -17.32 -45.31
N GLU A 584 -42.70 -16.08 -45.18
CA GLU A 584 -43.45 -14.87 -45.57
C GLU A 584 -42.67 -13.93 -46.51
N TYR A 585 -42.97 -14.11 -47.79
CA TYR A 585 -42.34 -13.44 -48.94
C TYR A 585 -42.83 -12.01 -49.22
N GLN A 586 -43.25 -11.23 -48.24
CA GLN A 586 -43.75 -9.85 -48.51
C GLN A 586 -43.37 -8.71 -47.59
N GLU A 587 -42.58 -8.91 -46.51
CA GLU A 587 -42.04 -7.79 -45.72
C GLU A 587 -40.56 -7.93 -45.49
N MET A 588 -39.80 -6.84 -45.68
CA MET A 588 -38.35 -6.78 -45.34
C MET A 588 -38.16 -7.30 -43.92
N SER A 589 -37.58 -8.47 -43.81
CA SER A 589 -37.50 -9.21 -42.54
C SER A 589 -36.86 -8.41 -41.42
N LEU A 590 -37.32 -8.62 -40.20
CA LEU A 590 -36.73 -8.12 -38.95
C LEU A 590 -35.21 -8.39 -38.89
N TRP A 591 -34.74 -9.42 -39.58
CA TRP A 591 -33.37 -9.82 -39.74
C TRP A 591 -32.51 -8.81 -40.52
N THR A 592 -32.98 -8.31 -41.67
CA THR A 592 -32.32 -7.24 -42.44
C THR A 592 -32.30 -5.92 -41.68
N ARG A 593 -33.30 -5.65 -40.83
CA ARG A 593 -33.32 -4.52 -39.92
C ARG A 593 -32.33 -4.70 -38.77
N GLY A 594 -32.21 -5.91 -38.19
CA GLY A 594 -31.27 -6.24 -37.15
C GLY A 594 -29.80 -6.15 -37.58
N LEU A 595 -29.48 -6.68 -38.78
CA LEU A 595 -28.14 -6.55 -39.35
C LEU A 595 -27.77 -5.11 -39.74
N ARG A 596 -28.71 -4.35 -40.30
CA ARG A 596 -28.51 -2.90 -40.55
C ARG A 596 -28.34 -2.13 -39.25
N TYR A 597 -29.10 -2.51 -38.22
CA TYR A 597 -28.96 -1.92 -36.88
C TYR A 597 -27.57 -2.16 -36.27
N LEU A 598 -26.99 -3.33 -36.50
CA LEU A 598 -25.61 -3.67 -36.09
C LEU A 598 -24.53 -3.11 -37.02
N GLY A 599 -24.91 -2.46 -38.17
CA GLY A 599 -23.94 -1.94 -39.13
C GLY A 599 -23.50 -2.95 -40.20
N PHE A 600 -24.20 -4.09 -40.34
CA PHE A 600 -23.90 -5.08 -41.37
C PHE A 600 -24.54 -4.74 -42.73
N LYS A 601 -23.83 -4.97 -43.83
CA LYS A 601 -24.38 -4.82 -45.19
C LYS A 601 -25.33 -5.95 -45.56
N THR A 602 -26.50 -5.60 -46.07
CA THR A 602 -27.52 -6.57 -46.52
C THR A 602 -27.08 -7.46 -47.69
N SER A 603 -26.09 -7.05 -48.49
CA SER A 603 -25.52 -7.85 -49.58
C SER A 603 -24.71 -9.06 -49.12
N VAL A 604 -24.43 -9.21 -47.83
CA VAL A 604 -23.57 -10.23 -47.26
C VAL A 604 -24.31 -11.53 -46.92
N LEU A 605 -25.64 -11.49 -46.97
CA LEU A 605 -26.48 -12.68 -46.73
C LEU A 605 -26.12 -13.93 -47.58
N ASN A 606 -25.52 -13.70 -48.74
CA ASN A 606 -25.10 -14.78 -49.64
C ASN A 606 -23.72 -15.36 -49.37
N PHE A 607 -22.96 -14.79 -48.40
CA PHE A 607 -21.61 -15.21 -48.08
C PHE A 607 -21.46 -15.90 -46.71
N LEU A 608 -22.54 -15.97 -45.93
CA LEU A 608 -22.55 -16.79 -44.71
C LEU A 608 -22.56 -18.27 -45.09
N THR A 609 -21.40 -18.81 -45.40
CA THR A 609 -21.26 -20.26 -45.62
C THR A 609 -21.44 -20.98 -44.28
N PRO A 610 -22.32 -22.00 -44.22
CA PRO A 610 -22.69 -22.69 -42.95
C PRO A 610 -21.62 -23.54 -42.31
N ASN A 611 -20.33 -23.42 -42.68
CA ASN A 611 -19.25 -24.30 -42.24
C ASN A 611 -17.96 -23.57 -41.84
N ARG A 612 -18.03 -22.38 -41.25
CA ARG A 612 -16.82 -21.77 -40.64
C ARG A 612 -16.63 -22.31 -39.24
N GLN A 613 -15.53 -22.98 -39.03
CA GLN A 613 -15.16 -23.56 -37.74
C GLN A 613 -13.81 -23.02 -37.29
N TRP A 614 -13.67 -22.84 -36.00
CA TRP A 614 -12.39 -22.51 -35.40
C TRP A 614 -11.42 -23.68 -35.54
N GLN A 615 -10.21 -23.39 -35.96
CA GLN A 615 -9.08 -24.30 -35.92
C GLN A 615 -7.99 -23.69 -35.06
N CYS A 616 -7.67 -24.32 -33.95
CA CYS A 616 -6.57 -23.94 -33.10
C CYS A 616 -5.36 -24.85 -33.39
N LYS A 617 -4.21 -24.23 -33.58
CA LYS A 617 -2.95 -24.89 -33.91
C LYS A 617 -1.87 -24.37 -32.96
N GLU A 618 -1.12 -25.31 -32.42
CA GLU A 618 0.07 -25.01 -31.61
C GLU A 618 1.25 -24.77 -32.56
N LEU A 619 1.86 -23.58 -32.47
CA LEU A 619 3.00 -23.15 -33.28
C LEU A 619 4.09 -22.61 -32.36
N GLU A 620 5.21 -23.34 -32.25
CA GLU A 620 6.40 -23.00 -31.45
C GLU A 620 6.10 -22.51 -30.02
N HIS A 621 5.73 -21.24 -29.87
CA HIS A 621 5.49 -20.55 -28.59
C HIS A 621 4.05 -20.10 -28.41
N PHE A 622 3.17 -20.37 -29.38
CA PHE A 622 1.84 -19.80 -29.43
C PHE A 622 0.77 -20.83 -29.77
N SER A 623 -0.39 -20.68 -29.13
CA SER A 623 -1.64 -21.24 -29.61
C SER A 623 -2.33 -20.20 -30.51
N VAL A 624 -2.55 -20.52 -31.76
CA VAL A 624 -3.20 -19.62 -32.73
C VAL A 624 -4.53 -20.21 -33.14
N CYS A 625 -5.60 -19.44 -33.00
CA CYS A 625 -6.94 -19.84 -33.44
C CYS A 625 -7.42 -18.97 -34.59
N SER A 626 -7.78 -19.60 -35.71
CA SER A 626 -8.25 -18.98 -36.91
C SER A 626 -9.44 -19.74 -37.51
N SER A 627 -10.14 -19.17 -38.50
CA SER A 627 -11.16 -19.93 -39.21
C SER A 627 -10.52 -20.97 -40.15
N ASN A 628 -11.23 -22.07 -40.40
CA ASN A 628 -10.84 -23.09 -41.39
C ASN A 628 -10.60 -22.53 -42.82
N ALA A 629 -11.07 -21.30 -43.10
CA ALA A 629 -10.82 -20.60 -44.34
C ALA A 629 -9.49 -19.82 -44.37
N LEU A 630 -8.77 -19.74 -43.22
CA LEU A 630 -7.53 -18.98 -43.07
C LEU A 630 -6.53 -19.79 -42.21
N GLU A 631 -5.79 -20.71 -42.84
CA GLU A 631 -4.79 -21.52 -42.14
C GLU A 631 -3.51 -20.73 -41.90
N ILE A 632 -3.21 -20.42 -40.63
CA ILE A 632 -1.94 -19.77 -40.24
C ILE A 632 -0.83 -20.83 -40.16
N LYS A 633 0.26 -20.62 -40.91
CA LYS A 633 1.38 -21.55 -40.97
C LYS A 633 2.52 -21.18 -40.01
N GLN A 634 2.66 -19.88 -39.71
CA GLN A 634 3.75 -19.36 -38.89
C GLN A 634 3.32 -18.13 -38.13
N VAL A 635 3.86 -17.98 -36.90
CA VAL A 635 3.80 -16.75 -36.11
C VAL A 635 5.19 -16.12 -36.02
N LEU A 636 5.29 -14.84 -36.35
CA LEU A 636 6.51 -14.06 -36.26
C LEU A 636 6.39 -13.03 -35.14
N LEU A 637 7.45 -12.83 -34.37
CA LEU A 637 7.56 -11.71 -33.45
C LEU A 637 7.98 -10.46 -34.21
N ASN A 638 7.29 -9.32 -34.00
CA ASN A 638 7.64 -8.11 -34.74
C ASN A 638 8.80 -7.33 -34.08
N ASP A 639 9.78 -6.90 -34.89
CA ASP A 639 10.96 -6.15 -34.45
C ASP A 639 10.64 -4.75 -33.88
N CYS A 640 9.44 -4.21 -34.12
CA CYS A 640 9.08 -2.87 -33.65
C CYS A 640 8.77 -2.80 -32.14
N CYS A 641 8.43 -3.92 -31.50
CA CYS A 641 8.03 -3.95 -30.10
C CYS A 641 8.56 -5.16 -29.32
N TYR A 642 9.16 -6.16 -29.99
CA TYR A 642 9.77 -7.35 -29.41
C TYR A 642 8.98 -7.93 -28.22
N PRO A 643 7.73 -8.40 -28.40
CA PRO A 643 6.95 -8.93 -27.32
C PRO A 643 7.65 -10.13 -26.68
N LYS A 644 7.69 -10.17 -25.36
CA LYS A 644 8.28 -11.24 -24.56
C LYS A 644 7.20 -12.21 -24.07
N TYR A 645 7.60 -13.39 -23.68
CA TYR A 645 6.70 -14.33 -23.06
C TYR A 645 5.99 -13.71 -21.85
N GLY A 646 4.66 -13.84 -21.80
CA GLY A 646 3.81 -13.23 -20.78
C GLY A 646 3.30 -11.82 -21.12
N ASP A 647 3.88 -11.14 -22.13
CA ASP A 647 3.34 -9.85 -22.57
C ASP A 647 1.92 -10.01 -23.14
N GLU A 648 1.10 -8.97 -22.98
CA GLU A 648 -0.21 -8.86 -23.63
C GLU A 648 -0.04 -8.64 -25.12
N ILE A 649 -0.44 -9.61 -25.93
CA ILE A 649 -0.19 -9.66 -27.37
C ILE A 649 -1.46 -9.64 -28.20
N ILE A 650 -1.30 -9.20 -29.45
CA ILE A 650 -2.28 -9.34 -30.55
C ILE A 650 -1.55 -9.80 -31.80
N ALA A 651 -2.23 -10.50 -32.68
CA ALA A 651 -1.67 -11.01 -33.94
C ALA A 651 -2.38 -10.47 -35.16
N ILE A 652 -1.62 -9.89 -36.07
CA ILE A 652 -2.07 -9.30 -37.32
C ILE A 652 -1.64 -10.20 -38.48
N VAL A 653 -2.53 -10.45 -39.42
CA VAL A 653 -2.25 -11.27 -40.59
C VAL A 653 -1.69 -10.40 -41.72
N THR A 654 -0.46 -10.71 -42.17
CA THR A 654 0.25 -9.85 -43.12
C THR A 654 -0.02 -10.20 -44.59
N ASP A 655 -0.30 -11.46 -44.92
CA ASP A 655 -0.59 -11.89 -46.28
C ASP A 655 -1.72 -12.93 -46.29
N LEU A 656 -2.76 -12.68 -47.03
CA LEU A 656 -3.89 -13.61 -47.16
C LEU A 656 -3.65 -14.78 -48.14
N LYS A 657 -2.60 -14.69 -49.00
CA LYS A 657 -2.22 -15.75 -49.95
C LYS A 657 -1.26 -16.77 -49.32
N ASP A 658 -0.36 -16.31 -48.47
CA ASP A 658 0.50 -17.17 -47.61
C ASP A 658 0.38 -16.65 -46.17
N PRO A 659 -0.69 -17.06 -45.44
CA PRO A 659 -1.05 -16.41 -44.21
C PRO A 659 -0.02 -16.61 -43.11
N LYS A 660 0.60 -15.52 -42.66
CA LYS A 660 1.50 -15.44 -41.52
C LYS A 660 0.90 -14.47 -40.51
N ALA A 661 0.94 -14.85 -39.25
CA ALA A 661 0.56 -13.97 -38.16
C ALA A 661 1.80 -13.27 -37.60
N VAL A 662 1.69 -11.97 -37.36
CA VAL A 662 2.76 -11.18 -36.73
C VAL A 662 2.28 -10.76 -35.35
N ALA A 663 2.93 -11.24 -34.30
CA ALA A 663 2.61 -10.91 -32.93
C ALA A 663 3.23 -9.57 -32.53
N HIS A 664 2.39 -8.71 -31.94
CA HIS A 664 2.78 -7.42 -31.41
C HIS A 664 2.35 -7.30 -29.96
N HIS A 665 3.07 -6.50 -29.19
CA HIS A 665 2.58 -6.03 -27.90
C HIS A 665 1.33 -5.15 -28.09
N LYS A 666 0.28 -5.32 -27.25
CA LYS A 666 -0.99 -4.57 -27.37
C LYS A 666 -0.82 -3.04 -27.43
N PHE A 667 0.18 -2.49 -26.74
CA PHE A 667 0.48 -1.05 -26.77
C PHE A 667 1.39 -0.60 -27.90
N CYS A 668 1.71 -1.44 -28.87
CA CYS A 668 2.54 -1.07 -30.02
C CYS A 668 1.79 -0.06 -30.92
N LYS A 669 2.41 1.10 -31.15
CA LYS A 669 1.81 2.16 -31.99
C LYS A 669 1.55 1.70 -33.42
N LYS A 670 2.47 0.88 -33.98
CA LYS A 670 2.31 0.35 -35.34
C LYS A 670 1.14 -0.62 -35.39
N ALA A 671 1.06 -1.55 -34.46
CA ALA A 671 -0.05 -2.49 -34.37
C ALA A 671 -1.41 -1.78 -34.18
N MET A 672 -1.45 -0.71 -33.38
CA MET A 672 -2.68 0.06 -33.21
C MET A 672 -3.15 0.75 -34.47
N ALA A 673 -2.23 1.29 -35.27
CA ALA A 673 -2.59 1.85 -36.58
C ALA A 673 -3.16 0.79 -37.54
N GLU A 674 -2.64 -0.43 -37.50
CA GLU A 674 -3.14 -1.56 -38.28
C GLU A 674 -4.50 -2.08 -37.76
N VAL A 675 -4.72 -2.10 -36.43
CA VAL A 675 -6.03 -2.39 -35.82
C VAL A 675 -7.06 -1.36 -36.27
N ASP A 676 -6.76 -0.06 -36.19
CA ASP A 676 -7.66 1.01 -36.60
C ASP A 676 -7.90 1.01 -38.14
N ALA A 677 -6.95 0.49 -38.93
CA ALA A 677 -7.09 0.26 -40.36
C ALA A 677 -7.86 -1.02 -40.71
N LYS A 678 -8.42 -1.73 -39.71
CA LYS A 678 -9.17 -2.97 -39.87
C LYS A 678 -8.39 -4.07 -40.61
N VAL A 679 -7.07 -4.18 -40.35
CA VAL A 679 -6.26 -5.26 -40.93
C VAL A 679 -6.73 -6.61 -40.32
N PRO A 680 -6.74 -7.73 -41.10
CA PRO A 680 -7.13 -9.04 -40.57
C PRO A 680 -6.35 -9.44 -39.37
N MET A 681 -7.03 -10.02 -38.38
CA MET A 681 -6.43 -10.47 -37.14
C MET A 681 -6.87 -11.89 -36.79
N VAL A 682 -6.05 -12.59 -36.07
CA VAL A 682 -6.34 -13.91 -35.51
C VAL A 682 -6.14 -13.90 -34.00
N TYR A 683 -6.84 -14.80 -33.32
CA TYR A 683 -6.65 -14.98 -31.89
C TYR A 683 -5.33 -15.70 -31.62
N ILE A 684 -4.59 -15.20 -30.64
CA ILE A 684 -3.29 -15.73 -30.24
C ILE A 684 -3.15 -15.69 -28.73
N GLU A 685 -2.56 -16.71 -28.16
CA GLU A 685 -2.14 -16.77 -26.77
C GLU A 685 -0.77 -17.46 -26.67
N TRP A 686 -0.02 -17.14 -25.60
CA TRP A 686 1.21 -17.84 -25.31
C TRP A 686 0.92 -19.28 -24.86
N HIS A 687 1.72 -20.24 -25.30
CA HIS A 687 1.68 -21.59 -24.75
C HIS A 687 1.95 -21.56 -23.25
N LYS A 688 1.21 -22.33 -22.46
CA LYS A 688 1.61 -22.60 -21.08
C LYS A 688 2.92 -23.37 -21.13
N ARG A 689 3.96 -22.78 -20.57
CA ARG A 689 5.24 -23.47 -20.43
C ARG A 689 5.12 -24.49 -19.30
N ASP A 690 5.51 -25.73 -19.58
CA ASP A 690 5.67 -26.77 -18.56
C ASP A 690 6.91 -26.54 -17.69
N ARG A 691 7.71 -25.50 -17.99
CA ARG A 691 8.96 -25.17 -17.33
C ARG A 691 9.06 -23.68 -17.03
N THR A 692 9.51 -23.36 -15.81
CA THR A 692 9.75 -22.00 -15.33
C THR A 692 11.23 -21.66 -15.43
N ILE A 693 11.56 -20.46 -15.93
CA ILE A 693 12.93 -19.96 -15.99
C ILE A 693 13.19 -19.04 -14.82
N TYR A 694 14.22 -19.34 -14.05
CA TYR A 694 14.73 -18.52 -12.96
C TYR A 694 15.99 -17.79 -13.37
N LYS A 695 16.09 -16.52 -12.92
CA LYS A 695 17.34 -15.76 -12.91
C LYS A 695 17.81 -15.56 -11.47
N MET A 696 19.04 -15.85 -11.22
CA MET A 696 19.65 -15.74 -9.91
C MET A 696 20.95 -14.93 -9.99
N MET A 697 21.03 -13.85 -9.22
CA MET A 697 22.28 -13.15 -8.99
C MET A 697 22.98 -13.76 -7.78
N PHE A 698 24.17 -14.27 -8.01
CA PHE A 698 24.91 -15.09 -7.06
C PHE A 698 26.29 -14.51 -6.76
N TYR A 699 26.60 -14.36 -5.45
CA TYR A 699 27.89 -13.87 -4.98
C TYR A 699 28.92 -14.99 -4.96
N LEU A 700 29.97 -14.84 -5.76
CA LEU A 700 31.05 -15.83 -5.89
C LEU A 700 32.09 -15.77 -4.75
N GLY A 701 32.31 -14.58 -4.17
CA GLY A 701 33.43 -14.34 -3.27
C GLY A 701 34.78 -14.56 -3.96
N GLU A 702 35.80 -14.90 -3.19
CA GLU A 702 37.18 -15.13 -3.72
C GLU A 702 37.39 -16.52 -4.36
N LYS A 703 36.44 -17.46 -4.20
CA LYS A 703 36.58 -18.87 -4.62
C LYS A 703 35.74 -19.22 -5.85
N LYS A 704 36.36 -19.35 -7.00
CA LYS A 704 35.70 -19.78 -8.26
C LYS A 704 35.05 -21.18 -8.19
N SER A 705 35.47 -22.05 -7.26
CA SER A 705 34.88 -23.38 -7.06
C SER A 705 33.42 -23.36 -6.58
N VAL A 706 32.94 -22.23 -6.08
CA VAL A 706 31.57 -22.06 -5.58
C VAL A 706 30.56 -22.09 -6.71
N LEU A 707 30.89 -21.46 -7.86
CA LEU A 707 30.02 -21.53 -9.05
C LEU A 707 29.89 -22.97 -9.57
N ALA A 708 31.01 -23.72 -9.64
CA ALA A 708 30.95 -25.11 -10.06
C ALA A 708 30.07 -25.96 -9.13
N SER A 709 30.14 -25.70 -7.81
CA SER A 709 29.28 -26.35 -6.82
C SER A 709 27.79 -26.03 -7.04
N LEU A 710 27.47 -24.76 -7.34
CA LEU A 710 26.11 -24.33 -7.64
C LEU A 710 25.58 -24.97 -8.93
N LEU A 711 26.34 -24.92 -10.02
CA LEU A 711 25.93 -25.53 -11.29
C LEU A 711 25.72 -27.05 -11.17
N THR A 712 26.62 -27.72 -10.45
CA THR A 712 26.45 -29.15 -10.13
C THR A 712 25.21 -29.42 -9.31
N PHE A 713 24.91 -28.55 -8.35
CA PHE A 713 23.70 -28.66 -7.51
C PHE A 713 22.44 -28.47 -8.36
N LEU A 714 22.38 -27.45 -9.22
CA LEU A 714 21.26 -27.22 -10.11
C LEU A 714 21.01 -28.40 -11.03
N ASN A 715 22.08 -28.91 -11.67
CA ASN A 715 21.97 -30.04 -12.58
C ASN A 715 21.50 -31.36 -11.88
N ARG A 716 21.95 -31.62 -10.63
CA ARG A 716 21.49 -32.76 -9.83
C ARG A 716 20.00 -32.68 -9.44
N ASN A 717 19.42 -31.47 -9.43
CA ASN A 717 18.02 -31.24 -9.13
C ASN A 717 17.18 -31.00 -10.41
N GLU A 718 17.63 -31.52 -11.54
CA GLU A 718 16.91 -31.47 -12.82
C GLU A 718 16.67 -30.06 -13.37
N CYS A 719 17.47 -29.08 -12.91
CA CYS A 719 17.46 -27.75 -13.48
C CYS A 719 18.32 -27.70 -14.75
N ASN A 720 17.73 -27.27 -15.84
CA ASN A 720 18.46 -27.03 -17.08
C ASN A 720 19.12 -25.65 -17.06
N ILE A 721 20.45 -25.56 -17.17
CA ILE A 721 21.16 -24.30 -17.11
C ILE A 721 21.09 -23.64 -18.48
N VAL A 722 20.41 -22.49 -18.54
CA VAL A 722 20.19 -21.72 -19.78
C VAL A 722 21.34 -20.79 -20.07
N GLY A 723 21.95 -20.20 -19.04
CA GLY A 723 23.05 -19.28 -19.21
C GLY A 723 23.78 -18.93 -17.91
N VAL A 724 25.02 -18.52 -18.05
CA VAL A 724 25.84 -17.96 -16.97
C VAL A 724 26.58 -16.74 -17.51
N SER A 725 26.34 -15.58 -16.92
CA SER A 725 27.03 -14.33 -17.29
C SER A 725 27.76 -13.73 -16.09
N TYR A 726 28.96 -13.20 -16.35
CA TYR A 726 29.73 -12.46 -15.37
C TYR A 726 29.45 -10.96 -15.54
N LEU A 727 29.08 -10.29 -14.45
CA LEU A 727 28.94 -8.83 -14.46
C LEU A 727 30.35 -8.20 -14.49
N GLY A 728 30.62 -7.40 -15.52
CA GLY A 728 31.95 -6.93 -15.91
C GLY A 728 32.71 -6.10 -14.87
N TYR A 729 34.01 -5.97 -15.07
CA TYR A 729 35.08 -5.44 -14.20
C TYR A 729 34.96 -3.97 -13.75
N LYS A 730 33.90 -3.23 -14.06
CA LYS A 730 33.78 -1.80 -13.74
C LYS A 730 32.75 -1.44 -12.69
N ASP A 731 31.95 -2.40 -12.21
CA ASP A 731 30.86 -2.14 -11.29
C ASP A 731 31.07 -2.78 -9.90
N LYS A 732 30.33 -2.25 -8.94
CA LYS A 732 30.23 -2.69 -7.54
C LYS A 732 29.97 -4.21 -7.35
N TYR A 733 29.71 -4.93 -8.45
CA TYR A 733 29.34 -6.35 -8.49
C TYR A 733 30.37 -7.24 -9.20
N SER A 734 31.65 -6.84 -9.29
CA SER A 734 32.72 -7.58 -9.98
C SER A 734 32.94 -9.02 -9.46
N SER A 735 32.38 -9.38 -8.32
CA SER A 735 32.43 -10.72 -7.71
C SER A 735 31.11 -11.50 -7.84
N HIS A 736 30.20 -11.06 -8.68
CA HIS A 736 28.88 -11.67 -8.85
C HIS A 736 28.75 -12.29 -10.24
N CYS A 737 27.92 -13.34 -10.34
CA CYS A 737 27.48 -13.90 -11.63
C CYS A 737 25.95 -14.01 -11.65
N GLU A 738 25.39 -13.82 -12.82
CA GLU A 738 23.99 -14.13 -13.10
C GLU A 738 23.93 -15.55 -13.66
N VAL A 739 23.08 -16.40 -13.06
CA VAL A 739 22.82 -17.76 -13.51
C VAL A 739 21.36 -17.86 -13.88
N SER A 740 21.08 -18.19 -15.13
CA SER A 740 19.72 -18.50 -15.62
C SER A 740 19.55 -19.98 -15.74
N PHE A 741 18.49 -20.54 -15.17
CA PHE A 741 18.17 -21.96 -15.22
C PHE A 741 16.66 -22.20 -15.34
N GLU A 742 16.31 -23.32 -15.96
CA GLU A 742 14.94 -23.73 -16.25
C GLU A 742 14.60 -24.99 -15.44
N ILE A 743 13.42 -25.06 -14.87
CA ILE A 743 12.90 -26.22 -14.15
C ILE A 743 11.42 -26.44 -14.45
N ALA A 744 10.95 -27.69 -14.32
CA ALA A 744 9.54 -28.02 -14.43
C ALA A 744 8.69 -27.19 -13.44
N THR A 745 7.57 -26.63 -13.91
CA THR A 745 6.76 -25.64 -13.17
C THR A 745 6.21 -26.21 -11.87
N ASP A 746 5.88 -27.49 -11.85
CA ASP A 746 5.43 -28.22 -10.63
C ASP A 746 6.51 -28.37 -9.54
N LYS A 747 7.79 -28.25 -9.90
CA LYS A 747 8.94 -28.31 -8.98
C LYS A 747 9.51 -26.93 -8.63
N ALA A 748 8.98 -25.86 -9.18
CA ALA A 748 9.52 -24.49 -9.07
C ALA A 748 9.64 -24.01 -7.61
N ASP A 749 8.59 -24.11 -6.82
CA ASP A 749 8.59 -23.67 -5.41
C ASP A 749 9.51 -24.52 -4.54
N TRP A 750 9.57 -25.82 -4.82
CA TRP A 750 10.45 -26.73 -4.11
C TRP A 750 11.93 -26.40 -4.35
N ILE A 751 12.34 -26.17 -5.59
CA ILE A 751 13.74 -25.82 -5.90
C ILE A 751 14.11 -24.44 -5.35
N ARG A 752 13.20 -23.44 -5.41
CA ARG A 752 13.38 -22.13 -4.82
C ARG A 752 13.66 -22.22 -3.32
N ALA A 753 12.89 -23.03 -2.59
CA ALA A 753 13.11 -23.28 -1.17
C ALA A 753 14.46 -23.96 -0.90
N LEU A 754 14.84 -24.92 -1.76
CA LEU A 754 16.08 -25.68 -1.62
C LEU A 754 17.33 -24.82 -1.90
N ILE A 755 17.28 -23.98 -2.92
CA ILE A 755 18.34 -23.00 -3.26
C ILE A 755 18.50 -21.99 -2.11
N ASN A 756 17.41 -21.42 -1.65
CA ASN A 756 17.43 -20.46 -0.54
C ASN A 756 18.02 -21.11 0.72
N ARG A 757 17.62 -22.31 1.07
CA ARG A 757 18.16 -23.03 2.25
C ARG A 757 19.66 -23.30 2.16
N LYS A 758 20.19 -23.61 0.96
CA LYS A 758 21.59 -24.01 0.80
C LYS A 758 22.54 -22.86 0.55
N TYR A 759 22.08 -21.78 -0.07
CA TYR A 759 22.90 -20.68 -0.56
C TYR A 759 22.42 -19.31 -0.09
N GLN A 760 21.61 -19.22 0.97
CA GLN A 760 20.98 -18.00 1.48
C GLN A 760 21.96 -16.81 1.59
N ASP A 761 23.17 -17.07 2.11
CA ASP A 761 24.20 -16.02 2.31
C ASP A 761 24.89 -15.56 1.01
N ARG A 762 24.59 -16.18 -0.13
CA ARG A 762 25.23 -15.90 -1.41
C ARG A 762 24.28 -15.47 -2.51
N ILE A 763 22.99 -15.62 -2.29
CA ILE A 763 21.97 -15.16 -3.24
C ILE A 763 21.70 -13.70 -2.97
N VAL A 764 21.98 -12.87 -3.97
CA VAL A 764 21.66 -11.43 -3.95
C VAL A 764 20.22 -11.22 -4.38
N GLU A 765 19.81 -11.94 -5.43
CA GLU A 765 18.48 -11.87 -6.01
C GLU A 765 18.14 -13.21 -6.66
N LEU A 766 16.91 -13.68 -6.48
CA LEU A 766 16.36 -14.85 -7.16
C LEU A 766 14.94 -14.52 -7.60
N SER A 767 14.76 -14.30 -8.88
CA SER A 767 13.46 -14.00 -9.51
C SER A 767 13.12 -15.06 -10.56
N SER A 768 11.86 -15.43 -10.67
CA SER A 768 11.40 -16.13 -11.86
C SER A 768 11.13 -15.13 -12.97
N LEU A 769 11.30 -15.52 -14.22
CA LEU A 769 10.87 -14.71 -15.33
C LEU A 769 9.33 -14.58 -15.35
N ASP A 770 8.63 -15.54 -14.76
CA ASP A 770 7.18 -15.54 -14.62
C ASP A 770 6.74 -14.57 -13.49
N ASP A 771 7.49 -14.48 -12.37
CA ASP A 771 7.22 -13.54 -11.25
C ASP A 771 7.51 -12.06 -11.63
N ALA A 772 8.40 -11.81 -12.59
CA ALA A 772 8.70 -10.46 -13.06
C ALA A 772 7.53 -9.79 -13.81
N TYR A 773 6.49 -10.56 -14.14
CA TYR A 773 5.28 -10.10 -14.82
C TYR A 773 4.05 -10.04 -13.89
N GLU A 774 4.13 -10.61 -12.68
CA GLU A 774 3.08 -10.52 -11.66
C GLU A 774 3.31 -9.41 -10.62
N SER A 775 4.48 -8.74 -10.63
CA SER A 775 4.83 -7.68 -9.68
C SER A 775 4.56 -6.26 -10.20
#